data_74c7cd69d0912f814027f5e0a28dee23
#
_entry.id   74c7cd69d0912f814027f5e0a28dee23
#
_cell.length_a   1.000
_cell.length_b   1.000
_cell.length_c   1.000
_cell.angle_alpha   90.00
_cell.angle_beta   90.00
_cell.angle_gamma   90.00
#
_symmetry.space_group_name_H-M   'P 1'
#
loop_
_entity.id
_entity.type
_entity.pdbx_description
1 polymer ?
#
loop_
_entity_poly.entity_id
_entity_poly.type
_entity_poly.pdbx_seq_one_letter_code
_entity_poly.pdbx_strand_id
1 'polypeptide(L)'
;DIMLAGAVSGSDPMFVNMGFSIFQAYPENNIHAPFDKNSQGLFAGEGAGMMVLKRHSDAVRDGDKIHAIIKGGALSNDGKGEFVLSPNTKGQVLVYERAYADADVDPRDVDYIECHATGTPKGDKVELGSMETFFSRYNNKPLLGSVKSNLGHLLTAAGMPGMTKAIWALNEGKIPATINLNDPIVSKQDYLGAEQMLTDTVDWPSSNLNKPKTAGVSVFGFGGSNAHLVLQAPSQKLETDFSTAKAREPLAIIGMDAHFGRADNLASVQQLFNQNENTFTELPKLRWRGIENNTKVMNALALNKAPKGSYVESFDIDFLRFKVPPNEQDCLIPQQLMMMKVADNAAKDAGLKEGSNVAVLVAMGIELELHQYRGRVNLSTQIEESLLQQGVKLTQEQRQTLTNIAKDSVAFAAQLNQYTSFIGNIMASRISALWDFSGPAITLSAEENSVYRCAELAENLFQTSDIDAVIIAAVDLAGSVENITLRQHYGKVNIDASPASSLLDENTWRVGEGAAAFVVKPQSKVEEQQVYATINGISFASGTDQHVTSNATASAIKKAANNALAIAGVNAESITCVEAHGSGFLHENAAEQQALPALYSGKPISSVKSNVGHLFNASGVASIVKAALMLDAKSNAKPSYVAINGLGRDESCAHLILSSSQQRHQTAAAPIVKKRPQLIKTINLGGNSITDLIIQKGQIAELTDIKKAFSSQTLVEVSHPITLKNIQPKAVAQHNVPLSNTTAVIGAQVKNNQQGLVKGVSSAKTSTDVSTKTSKEIYQASATHQAFLTTRQTAQQQISQ
;
A
#
# COMPACT_ATOMS: atom_id res chain seq x y z
N ASP A 1 10.94 13.09 19.67
CA ASP A 1 12.18 13.74 19.38
C ASP A 1 12.32 14.20 17.92
N ILE A 2 12.81 13.36 16.98
CA ILE A 2 12.92 13.69 15.55
C ILE A 2 12.20 12.61 14.75
N MET A 3 11.47 13.01 13.69
CA MET A 3 10.78 12.10 12.78
C MET A 3 11.23 12.35 11.34
N LEU A 4 11.51 11.27 10.61
CA LEU A 4 11.74 11.33 9.19
C LEU A 4 10.44 10.96 8.46
N ALA A 5 9.97 11.87 7.62
CA ALA A 5 8.81 11.68 6.77
C ALA A 5 9.22 11.81 5.31
N GLY A 6 8.95 10.80 4.51
CA GLY A 6 9.35 10.80 3.12
C GLY A 6 8.46 9.95 2.24
N ALA A 7 8.60 10.16 0.96
CA ALA A 7 7.92 9.36 -0.05
C ALA A 7 8.82 9.16 -1.27
N VAL A 8 8.62 8.04 -1.94
CA VAL A 8 9.31 7.69 -3.18
C VAL A 8 8.30 7.23 -4.22
N SER A 9 8.51 7.61 -5.46
CA SER A 9 7.83 7.08 -6.64
C SER A 9 8.90 6.63 -7.63
N GLY A 10 9.06 5.35 -7.77
CA GLY A 10 9.93 4.67 -8.72
C GLY A 10 9.24 3.39 -9.15
N SER A 11 7.95 3.49 -9.41
CA SER A 11 7.07 2.37 -9.71
C SER A 11 7.50 1.65 -10.98
N ASP A 12 7.16 0.37 -11.08
CA ASP A 12 7.34 -0.41 -12.32
C ASP A 12 6.74 0.34 -13.52
N PRO A 13 7.56 0.79 -14.48
CA PRO A 13 7.07 1.58 -15.61
C PRO A 13 6.00 0.87 -16.41
N MET A 14 6.07 -0.47 -16.51
CA MET A 14 5.06 -1.25 -17.23
C MET A 14 3.71 -1.18 -16.52
N PHE A 15 3.69 -1.35 -15.20
CA PHE A 15 2.47 -1.27 -14.42
C PHE A 15 1.82 0.12 -14.51
N VAL A 16 2.62 1.17 -14.29
CA VAL A 16 2.14 2.56 -14.35
C VAL A 16 1.60 2.90 -15.74
N ASN A 17 2.37 2.60 -16.79
CA ASN A 17 1.97 2.90 -18.17
C ASN A 17 0.74 2.11 -18.60
N MET A 18 0.65 0.83 -18.21
CA MET A 18 -0.53 0.02 -18.47
C MET A 18 -1.78 0.65 -17.84
N GLY A 19 -1.70 1.07 -16.58
CA GLY A 19 -2.81 1.69 -15.87
C GLY A 19 -3.25 3.01 -16.49
N PHE A 20 -2.34 3.94 -16.68
CA PHE A 20 -2.69 5.24 -17.27
C PHE A 20 -3.14 5.14 -18.73
N SER A 21 -2.70 4.09 -19.45
CA SER A 21 -3.27 3.79 -20.78
C SER A 21 -4.71 3.26 -20.70
N ILE A 22 -4.99 2.34 -19.76
CA ILE A 22 -6.35 1.84 -19.52
C ILE A 22 -7.28 2.99 -19.09
N PHE A 23 -6.79 3.92 -18.27
CA PHE A 23 -7.55 5.09 -17.81
C PHE A 23 -7.66 6.20 -18.86
N GLN A 24 -6.96 6.07 -20.00
CA GLN A 24 -6.85 7.15 -21.00
C GLN A 24 -6.39 8.48 -20.40
N ALA A 25 -5.45 8.42 -19.45
CA ALA A 25 -5.05 9.56 -18.65
C ALA A 25 -3.85 10.34 -19.22
N TYR A 26 -3.20 9.82 -20.26
CA TYR A 26 -2.10 10.54 -20.93
C TYR A 26 -2.62 11.54 -21.97
N PRO A 27 -2.07 12.77 -22.00
CA PRO A 27 -2.49 13.78 -22.96
C PRO A 27 -2.03 13.44 -24.39
N GLU A 28 -2.93 13.55 -25.36
CA GLU A 28 -2.62 13.32 -26.78
C GLU A 28 -1.68 14.40 -27.38
N ASN A 29 -1.78 15.63 -26.88
CA ASN A 29 -0.96 16.75 -27.30
C ASN A 29 0.44 16.77 -26.66
N ASN A 30 0.79 15.81 -25.83
CA ASN A 30 2.06 15.73 -25.11
C ASN A 30 2.36 16.96 -24.21
N ILE A 31 1.34 17.67 -23.74
CA ILE A 31 1.49 18.83 -22.85
C ILE A 31 0.81 18.51 -21.52
N HIS A 32 1.54 18.67 -20.43
CA HIS A 32 1.00 18.60 -19.08
C HIS A 32 0.65 20.01 -18.60
N ALA A 33 -0.63 20.33 -18.58
CA ALA A 33 -1.15 21.68 -18.37
C ALA A 33 -2.23 21.70 -17.25
N PRO A 34 -1.83 21.60 -15.96
CA PRO A 34 -2.77 21.73 -14.85
C PRO A 34 -3.53 23.04 -14.91
N PHE A 35 -4.86 22.99 -14.67
CA PHE A 35 -5.78 24.09 -14.70
C PHE A 35 -6.00 24.78 -16.08
N ASP A 36 -5.40 24.28 -17.16
CA ASP A 36 -5.67 24.82 -18.50
C ASP A 36 -6.95 24.19 -19.09
N LYS A 37 -7.74 24.99 -19.81
CA LYS A 37 -8.96 24.52 -20.49
C LYS A 37 -8.69 23.44 -21.53
N ASN A 38 -7.49 23.46 -22.14
CA ASN A 38 -7.05 22.51 -23.17
C ASN A 38 -6.29 21.33 -22.57
N SER A 39 -6.27 21.20 -21.23
CA SER A 39 -5.63 20.07 -20.57
C SER A 39 -6.31 18.75 -20.93
N GLN A 40 -5.52 17.72 -21.25
CA GLN A 40 -6.01 16.42 -21.71
C GLN A 40 -5.60 15.27 -20.81
N GLY A 41 -4.81 15.53 -19.76
CA GLY A 41 -4.34 14.47 -18.87
C GLY A 41 -3.03 14.83 -18.17
N LEU A 42 -2.37 13.80 -17.67
CA LEU A 42 -1.17 13.93 -16.85
C LEU A 42 0.00 13.10 -17.38
N PHE A 43 1.21 13.46 -16.97
CA PHE A 43 2.37 12.58 -17.08
C PHE A 43 2.72 12.03 -15.69
N ALA A 44 3.00 10.71 -15.64
CA ALA A 44 3.61 10.11 -14.46
C ALA A 44 5.08 10.57 -14.35
N GLY A 45 5.47 11.03 -13.17
CA GLY A 45 6.83 11.39 -12.82
C GLY A 45 7.43 10.43 -11.80
N GLU A 46 8.75 10.42 -11.71
CA GLU A 46 9.51 9.66 -10.73
C GLU A 46 10.29 10.60 -9.83
N GLY A 47 10.51 10.18 -8.60
CA GLY A 47 11.30 10.96 -7.65
C GLY A 47 11.10 10.53 -6.22
N ALA A 48 11.88 11.15 -5.33
CA ALA A 48 11.81 10.94 -3.90
C ALA A 48 11.97 12.27 -3.16
N GLY A 49 11.37 12.35 -1.98
CA GLY A 49 11.56 13.47 -1.07
C GLY A 49 11.59 13.00 0.38
N MET A 50 12.35 13.71 1.22
CA MET A 50 12.46 13.42 2.64
C MET A 50 12.45 14.73 3.42
N MET A 51 11.70 14.76 4.51
CA MET A 51 11.66 15.86 5.45
C MET A 51 12.02 15.39 6.85
N VAL A 52 12.77 16.22 7.56
CA VAL A 52 13.07 16.01 8.97
C VAL A 52 12.10 16.87 9.78
N LEU A 53 11.27 16.23 10.58
CA LEU A 53 10.26 16.87 11.41
C LEU A 53 10.71 16.87 12.88
N LYS A 54 10.50 17.98 13.54
CA LYS A 54 10.77 18.15 14.98
C LYS A 54 9.69 19.04 15.58
N ARG A 55 9.34 18.83 16.84
CA ARG A 55 8.42 19.74 17.51
C ARG A 55 8.98 21.16 17.46
N HIS A 56 8.15 22.15 17.18
CA HIS A 56 8.57 23.54 17.05
C HIS A 56 9.31 24.04 18.29
N SER A 57 8.81 23.75 19.50
CA SER A 57 9.44 24.07 20.75
C SER A 57 10.85 23.47 20.93
N ASP A 58 11.02 22.21 20.50
CA ASP A 58 12.30 21.53 20.55
C ASP A 58 13.28 22.11 19.52
N ALA A 59 12.82 22.43 18.32
CA ALA A 59 13.63 23.03 17.27
C ALA A 59 14.14 24.44 17.69
N VAL A 60 13.25 25.26 18.28
CA VAL A 60 13.61 26.58 18.80
C VAL A 60 14.61 26.46 19.97
N ARG A 61 14.34 25.55 20.93
CA ARG A 61 15.25 25.31 22.07
C ARG A 61 16.66 24.89 21.62
N ASP A 62 16.73 24.00 20.62
CA ASP A 62 17.96 23.40 20.13
C ASP A 62 18.70 24.29 19.10
N GLY A 63 18.08 25.41 18.69
CA GLY A 63 18.63 26.37 17.71
C GLY A 63 18.64 25.84 16.27
N ASP A 64 17.74 24.93 15.93
CA ASP A 64 17.65 24.36 14.60
C ASP A 64 17.17 25.38 13.56
N LYS A 65 17.63 25.21 12.31
CA LYS A 65 17.11 25.98 11.19
C LYS A 65 15.72 25.48 10.82
N ILE A 66 14.71 26.28 11.10
CA ILE A 66 13.32 26.00 10.76
C ILE A 66 13.03 26.50 9.33
N HIS A 67 12.60 25.61 8.43
CA HIS A 67 12.25 25.98 7.06
C HIS A 67 10.77 26.36 6.89
N ALA A 68 9.88 25.75 7.63
CA ALA A 68 8.45 26.07 7.72
C ALA A 68 7.88 25.44 8.99
N ILE A 69 6.69 25.88 9.36
CA ILE A 69 5.93 25.30 10.46
C ILE A 69 4.72 24.58 9.86
N ILE A 70 4.54 23.30 10.15
CA ILE A 70 3.30 22.59 9.88
C ILE A 70 2.34 22.95 11.01
N LYS A 71 1.33 23.78 10.72
CA LYS A 71 0.35 24.23 11.71
C LYS A 71 -0.68 23.15 12.02
N GLY A 72 -1.07 22.39 11.01
CA GLY A 72 -2.01 21.32 11.11
C GLY A 72 -2.27 20.66 9.75
N GLY A 73 -3.14 19.69 9.75
CA GLY A 73 -3.55 19.00 8.53
C GLY A 73 -4.61 17.96 8.81
N ALA A 74 -5.25 17.51 7.76
CA ALA A 74 -6.31 16.52 7.90
C ALA A 74 -6.34 15.54 6.75
N LEU A 75 -7.03 14.43 7.01
CA LEU A 75 -7.38 13.41 6.06
C LEU A 75 -8.90 13.28 5.99
N SER A 76 -9.40 12.93 4.81
CA SER A 76 -10.79 12.53 4.60
C SER A 76 -10.87 11.44 3.53
N ASN A 77 -12.05 10.87 3.36
CA ASN A 77 -12.39 10.04 2.21
C ASN A 77 -13.66 10.57 1.53
N ASP A 78 -13.74 10.39 0.21
CA ASP A 78 -14.90 10.79 -0.60
C ASP A 78 -16.18 9.99 -0.28
N GLY A 79 -16.04 8.86 0.43
CA GLY A 79 -17.13 7.97 0.74
C GLY A 79 -17.78 7.40 -0.53
N LYS A 80 -19.11 7.46 -0.58
CA LYS A 80 -19.90 6.95 -1.70
C LYS A 80 -19.95 7.96 -2.84
N GLY A 81 -19.15 7.72 -3.88
CA GLY A 81 -19.13 8.51 -5.11
C GLY A 81 -19.82 7.80 -6.30
N GLU A 82 -19.75 8.42 -7.49
CA GLU A 82 -20.22 7.83 -8.75
C GLU A 82 -19.39 6.59 -9.13
N PHE A 83 -18.09 6.73 -9.03
CA PHE A 83 -17.10 5.68 -9.31
C PHE A 83 -15.89 5.88 -8.38
N VAL A 84 -15.22 4.77 -8.02
CA VAL A 84 -14.12 4.78 -7.04
C VAL A 84 -12.94 5.68 -7.42
N LEU A 85 -12.73 5.94 -8.72
CA LEU A 85 -11.67 6.84 -9.20
C LEU A 85 -12.16 8.26 -9.46
N SER A 86 -13.47 8.56 -9.30
CA SER A 86 -14.00 9.90 -9.55
C SER A 86 -13.84 10.77 -8.32
N PRO A 87 -13.16 11.94 -8.43
CA PRO A 87 -13.03 12.85 -7.31
C PRO A 87 -14.41 13.41 -6.90
N ASN A 88 -14.57 13.73 -5.62
CA ASN A 88 -15.81 14.20 -5.04
C ASN A 88 -15.60 15.49 -4.23
N THR A 89 -16.32 16.53 -4.60
CA THR A 89 -16.28 17.83 -3.90
C THR A 89 -16.56 17.71 -2.40
N LYS A 90 -17.48 16.83 -1.98
CA LYS A 90 -17.83 16.64 -0.56
C LYS A 90 -16.60 16.23 0.27
N GLY A 91 -15.83 15.25 -0.19
CA GLY A 91 -14.63 14.78 0.52
C GLY A 91 -13.52 15.82 0.54
N GLN A 92 -13.32 16.54 -0.58
CA GLN A 92 -12.31 17.59 -0.65
C GLN A 92 -12.68 18.83 0.22
N VAL A 93 -13.93 19.25 0.26
CA VAL A 93 -14.37 20.33 1.17
C VAL A 93 -14.19 19.89 2.63
N LEU A 94 -14.56 18.66 2.95
CA LEU A 94 -14.40 18.13 4.31
C LEU A 94 -12.94 18.13 4.78
N VAL A 95 -11.98 17.81 3.90
CA VAL A 95 -10.57 17.85 4.31
C VAL A 95 -10.08 19.28 4.56
N TYR A 96 -10.56 20.27 3.80
CA TYR A 96 -10.27 21.69 4.09
C TYR A 96 -10.83 22.08 5.45
N GLU A 97 -12.12 21.81 5.70
CA GLU A 97 -12.77 22.13 6.98
C GLU A 97 -11.99 21.56 8.18
N ARG A 98 -11.60 20.27 8.08
CA ARG A 98 -10.83 19.60 9.12
C ARG A 98 -9.41 20.18 9.28
N ALA A 99 -8.72 20.44 8.17
CA ALA A 99 -7.33 20.89 8.19
C ALA A 99 -7.18 22.29 8.78
N TYR A 100 -8.04 23.23 8.42
CA TYR A 100 -8.01 24.58 8.97
C TYR A 100 -8.48 24.63 10.43
N ALA A 101 -9.41 23.75 10.82
CA ALA A 101 -9.80 23.60 12.23
C ALA A 101 -8.65 23.00 13.06
N ASP A 102 -7.95 21.98 12.57
CA ASP A 102 -6.79 21.41 13.25
C ASP A 102 -5.62 22.38 13.36
N ALA A 103 -5.39 23.18 12.31
CA ALA A 103 -4.32 24.17 12.26
C ALA A 103 -4.60 25.40 13.15
N ASP A 104 -5.82 25.61 13.62
CA ASP A 104 -6.31 26.87 14.23
C ASP A 104 -5.91 28.10 13.38
N VAL A 105 -6.14 27.99 12.07
CA VAL A 105 -5.85 29.03 11.08
C VAL A 105 -7.15 29.48 10.43
N ASP A 106 -7.41 30.77 10.47
CA ASP A 106 -8.56 31.35 9.77
C ASP A 106 -8.35 31.22 8.25
N PRO A 107 -9.29 30.60 7.50
CA PRO A 107 -9.16 30.49 6.04
C PRO A 107 -9.01 31.81 5.31
N ARG A 108 -9.38 32.95 5.93
CA ARG A 108 -9.13 34.31 5.41
C ARG A 108 -7.67 34.70 5.34
N ASP A 109 -6.81 33.99 6.10
CA ASP A 109 -5.40 34.29 6.21
C ASP A 109 -4.53 33.41 5.30
N VAL A 110 -5.16 32.61 4.43
CA VAL A 110 -4.45 31.75 3.47
C VAL A 110 -4.11 32.52 2.22
N ASP A 111 -2.82 32.64 1.92
CA ASP A 111 -2.32 33.41 0.78
C ASP A 111 -2.19 32.56 -0.49
N TYR A 112 -1.80 31.29 -0.35
CA TYR A 112 -1.44 30.41 -1.44
C TYR A 112 -1.88 28.98 -1.20
N ILE A 113 -2.34 28.29 -2.26
CA ILE A 113 -2.59 26.86 -2.28
C ILE A 113 -1.73 26.20 -3.35
N GLU A 114 -0.86 25.31 -2.93
CA GLU A 114 -0.25 24.32 -3.81
C GLU A 114 -1.27 23.21 -4.05
N CYS A 115 -1.85 23.19 -5.22
CA CYS A 115 -3.00 22.36 -5.56
C CYS A 115 -2.58 20.94 -5.95
N HIS A 116 -3.49 19.99 -5.80
CA HIS A 116 -3.29 18.65 -6.36
C HIS A 116 -3.24 18.71 -7.90
N ALA A 117 -4.09 19.47 -8.52
CA ALA A 117 -4.17 19.80 -9.95
C ALA A 117 -3.32 18.92 -10.87
N THR A 118 -3.90 17.83 -11.35
CA THR A 118 -3.17 16.80 -12.10
C THR A 118 -3.11 17.04 -13.59
N GLY A 119 -3.84 18.03 -14.10
CA GLY A 119 -4.05 18.22 -15.53
C GLY A 119 -5.13 17.31 -16.12
N THR A 120 -5.90 16.61 -15.30
CA THR A 120 -7.06 15.86 -15.78
C THR A 120 -8.28 16.78 -15.82
N PRO A 121 -9.01 16.90 -16.95
CA PRO A 121 -10.09 17.89 -17.09
C PRO A 121 -11.19 17.78 -16.04
N LYS A 122 -11.53 16.56 -15.59
CA LYS A 122 -12.54 16.33 -14.53
C LYS A 122 -11.94 16.66 -13.15
N GLY A 123 -10.71 16.20 -12.89
CA GLY A 123 -10.06 16.38 -11.58
C GLY A 123 -9.84 17.83 -11.23
N ASP A 124 -9.25 18.58 -12.13
CA ASP A 124 -8.94 20.00 -11.94
C ASP A 124 -10.22 20.86 -11.73
N LYS A 125 -11.31 20.56 -12.47
CA LYS A 125 -12.60 21.23 -12.28
C LYS A 125 -13.24 20.92 -10.93
N VAL A 126 -13.14 19.67 -10.45
CA VAL A 126 -13.70 19.26 -9.15
C VAL A 126 -12.92 19.93 -8.03
N GLU A 127 -11.58 19.95 -8.10
CA GLU A 127 -10.74 20.60 -7.10
C GLU A 127 -11.00 22.13 -7.04
N LEU A 128 -11.05 22.79 -8.19
CA LEU A 128 -11.36 24.24 -8.25
C LEU A 128 -12.74 24.54 -7.68
N GLY A 129 -13.75 23.72 -7.99
CA GLY A 129 -15.10 23.84 -7.42
C GLY A 129 -15.17 23.56 -5.92
N SER A 130 -14.32 22.69 -5.41
CA SER A 130 -14.20 22.39 -3.98
C SER A 130 -13.58 23.59 -3.24
N MET A 131 -12.52 24.18 -3.79
CA MET A 131 -11.92 25.41 -3.26
C MET A 131 -12.90 26.59 -3.31
N GLU A 132 -13.64 26.78 -4.42
CA GLU A 132 -14.70 27.77 -4.49
C GLU A 132 -15.74 27.57 -3.37
N THR A 133 -16.24 26.31 -3.22
CA THR A 133 -17.24 25.99 -2.19
C THR A 133 -16.75 26.27 -0.78
N PHE A 134 -15.46 26.07 -0.51
CA PHE A 134 -14.88 26.32 0.80
C PHE A 134 -14.52 27.78 1.02
N PHE A 135 -13.67 28.39 0.17
CA PHE A 135 -13.11 29.71 0.40
C PHE A 135 -14.10 30.85 0.20
N SER A 136 -15.16 30.67 -0.62
CA SER A 136 -16.21 31.67 -0.78
C SER A 136 -16.94 32.00 0.53
N ARG A 137 -17.06 31.03 1.44
CA ARG A 137 -17.65 31.23 2.77
C ARG A 137 -16.87 32.24 3.63
N TYR A 138 -15.60 32.43 3.33
CA TYR A 138 -14.68 33.30 4.05
C TYR A 138 -14.32 34.55 3.26
N ASN A 139 -14.88 34.70 2.06
CA ASN A 139 -14.56 35.78 1.12
C ASN A 139 -13.04 35.91 0.86
N ASN A 140 -12.34 34.74 0.73
CA ASN A 140 -10.92 34.68 0.41
C ASN A 140 -10.70 34.07 -0.97
N LYS A 141 -9.74 34.61 -1.71
CA LYS A 141 -9.32 34.12 -3.04
C LYS A 141 -7.80 33.87 -3.03
N PRO A 142 -7.34 32.74 -2.45
CA PRO A 142 -5.91 32.45 -2.38
C PRO A 142 -5.33 32.28 -3.80
N LEU A 143 -4.03 32.59 -3.95
CA LEU A 143 -3.30 32.27 -5.17
C LEU A 143 -3.17 30.75 -5.33
N LEU A 144 -3.20 30.25 -6.56
CA LEU A 144 -3.22 28.83 -6.88
C LEU A 144 -2.04 28.46 -7.77
N GLY A 145 -1.45 27.29 -7.52
CA GLY A 145 -0.41 26.77 -8.38
C GLY A 145 -0.26 25.25 -8.30
N SER A 146 0.47 24.66 -9.22
CA SER A 146 0.79 23.22 -9.19
C SER A 146 2.19 22.94 -9.74
N VAL A 147 3.05 22.35 -8.93
CA VAL A 147 4.39 21.90 -9.32
C VAL A 147 4.37 20.75 -10.33
N LYS A 148 3.22 20.10 -10.48
CA LYS A 148 3.06 19.01 -11.44
C LYS A 148 3.22 19.46 -12.89
N SER A 149 2.99 20.73 -13.17
CA SER A 149 3.33 21.29 -14.49
C SER A 149 4.82 21.17 -14.84
N ASN A 150 5.71 21.17 -13.83
CA ASN A 150 7.16 21.10 -13.98
C ASN A 150 7.70 19.65 -13.97
N LEU A 151 7.16 18.81 -13.07
CA LEU A 151 7.76 17.51 -12.72
C LEU A 151 6.90 16.31 -13.10
N GLY A 152 5.67 16.55 -13.58
CA GLY A 152 4.68 15.50 -13.72
C GLY A 152 4.08 15.08 -12.37
N HIS A 153 3.27 14.04 -12.40
CA HIS A 153 2.61 13.50 -11.21
C HIS A 153 3.45 12.38 -10.59
N LEU A 154 4.11 12.65 -9.48
CA LEU A 154 4.97 11.69 -8.78
C LEU A 154 4.18 10.61 -7.99
N LEU A 155 2.93 10.36 -8.31
CA LEU A 155 2.08 9.30 -7.73
C LEU A 155 2.17 9.27 -6.19
N THR A 156 2.76 8.22 -5.62
CA THR A 156 2.92 8.04 -4.17
C THR A 156 3.77 9.14 -3.52
N ALA A 157 4.65 9.78 -4.28
CA ALA A 157 5.49 10.88 -3.79
C ALA A 157 4.97 12.28 -4.15
N ALA A 158 3.77 12.40 -4.76
CA ALA A 158 3.25 13.66 -5.30
C ALA A 158 3.15 14.82 -4.29
N GLY A 159 2.99 14.53 -3.00
CA GLY A 159 2.96 15.54 -1.96
C GLY A 159 4.32 16.18 -1.68
N MET A 160 5.42 15.46 -1.87
CA MET A 160 6.76 15.93 -1.51
C MET A 160 7.22 17.15 -2.32
N PRO A 161 7.12 17.14 -3.68
CA PRO A 161 7.44 18.34 -4.47
C PRO A 161 6.54 19.53 -4.14
N GLY A 162 5.25 19.30 -3.92
CA GLY A 162 4.30 20.36 -3.54
C GLY A 162 4.66 21.01 -2.22
N MET A 163 4.94 20.21 -1.18
CA MET A 163 5.44 20.71 0.11
C MET A 163 6.77 21.46 -0.06
N THR A 164 7.70 20.90 -0.83
CA THR A 164 9.02 21.54 -1.05
C THR A 164 8.86 22.91 -1.72
N LYS A 165 8.03 22.98 -2.77
CA LYS A 165 7.75 24.27 -3.46
C LYS A 165 7.10 25.28 -2.51
N ALA A 166 6.10 24.86 -1.72
CA ALA A 166 5.44 25.75 -0.76
C ALA A 166 6.41 26.25 0.32
N ILE A 167 7.27 25.37 0.86
CA ILE A 167 8.31 25.73 1.84
C ILE A 167 9.30 26.74 1.25
N TRP A 168 9.78 26.53 0.03
CA TRP A 168 10.69 27.46 -0.64
C TRP A 168 10.01 28.81 -0.90
N ALA A 169 8.76 28.79 -1.39
CA ALA A 169 8.00 30.01 -1.61
C ALA A 169 7.81 30.83 -0.34
N LEU A 170 7.53 30.17 0.80
CA LEU A 170 7.45 30.81 2.12
C LEU A 170 8.76 31.46 2.54
N ASN A 171 9.90 30.80 2.30
CA ASN A 171 11.23 31.30 2.68
C ASN A 171 11.70 32.43 1.77
N GLU A 172 11.59 32.27 0.45
CA GLU A 172 12.06 33.25 -0.53
C GLU A 172 11.09 34.44 -0.67
N GLY A 173 9.89 34.31 -0.18
CA GLY A 173 8.85 35.35 -0.33
C GLY A 173 8.39 35.54 -1.77
N LYS A 174 8.49 34.48 -2.57
CA LYS A 174 8.05 34.47 -3.97
C LYS A 174 7.26 33.20 -4.27
N ILE A 175 6.22 33.30 -5.06
CA ILE A 175 5.40 32.17 -5.50
C ILE A 175 5.70 31.89 -6.97
N PRO A 176 6.27 30.72 -7.32
CA PRO A 176 6.60 30.39 -8.70
C PRO A 176 5.35 30.17 -9.56
N ALA A 177 5.50 30.46 -10.85
CA ALA A 177 4.47 30.23 -11.88
C ALA A 177 4.10 28.75 -12.02
N THR A 178 2.91 28.49 -12.53
CA THR A 178 2.50 27.21 -13.09
C THR A 178 2.74 27.24 -14.59
N ILE A 179 3.66 26.43 -15.08
CA ILE A 179 4.00 26.43 -16.53
C ILE A 179 2.91 25.72 -17.35
N ASN A 180 2.89 25.96 -18.66
CA ASN A 180 1.92 25.42 -19.63
C ASN A 180 0.46 25.84 -19.36
N LEU A 181 0.25 26.88 -18.58
CA LEU A 181 -1.06 27.44 -18.28
C LEU A 181 -1.31 28.66 -19.19
N ASN A 182 -2.05 28.47 -20.28
CA ASN A 182 -2.30 29.49 -21.29
C ASN A 182 -3.73 30.05 -21.26
N ASP A 183 -4.71 29.19 -21.02
CA ASP A 183 -6.13 29.52 -20.90
C ASP A 183 -6.71 28.91 -19.62
N PRO A 184 -6.58 29.59 -18.47
CA PRO A 184 -7.01 29.05 -17.19
C PRO A 184 -8.49 28.70 -17.15
N ILE A 185 -8.84 27.57 -16.51
CA ILE A 185 -10.22 27.23 -16.20
C ILE A 185 -10.79 28.21 -15.15
N VAL A 186 -12.10 28.29 -15.09
CA VAL A 186 -12.82 29.17 -14.14
C VAL A 186 -13.75 28.29 -13.31
N SER A 187 -13.90 28.60 -12.03
CA SER A 187 -14.83 27.91 -11.14
C SER A 187 -16.27 28.13 -11.55
N LYS A 188 -17.18 27.28 -11.06
CA LYS A 188 -18.57 27.26 -11.55
C LYS A 188 -19.34 28.60 -11.36
N GLN A 189 -18.98 29.37 -10.33
CA GLN A 189 -19.62 30.67 -10.01
C GLN A 189 -18.68 31.84 -10.29
N ASP A 190 -17.64 31.64 -11.12
CA ASP A 190 -16.63 32.65 -11.47
C ASP A 190 -15.92 33.27 -10.24
N TYR A 191 -15.90 32.54 -9.12
CA TYR A 191 -15.27 33.01 -7.90
C TYR A 191 -13.74 32.90 -7.95
N LEU A 192 -13.20 31.76 -8.48
CA LEU A 192 -11.79 31.53 -8.71
C LEU A 192 -11.53 31.36 -10.21
N GLY A 193 -10.45 31.95 -10.71
CA GLY A 193 -10.12 31.91 -12.14
C GLY A 193 -8.71 32.39 -12.43
N ALA A 194 -8.52 33.02 -13.59
CA ALA A 194 -7.21 33.45 -14.09
C ALA A 194 -6.45 34.39 -13.14
N GLU A 195 -7.14 35.24 -12.38
CA GLU A 195 -6.51 36.17 -11.44
C GLU A 195 -5.79 35.44 -10.28
N GLN A 196 -6.24 34.22 -9.92
CA GLN A 196 -5.64 33.43 -8.85
C GLN A 196 -4.59 32.44 -9.36
N MET A 197 -4.64 32.08 -10.63
CA MET A 197 -3.75 31.08 -11.25
C MET A 197 -2.52 31.74 -11.84
N LEU A 198 -1.36 31.50 -11.24
CA LEU A 198 -0.13 32.21 -11.58
C LEU A 198 0.51 31.67 -12.87
N THR A 199 0.63 32.55 -13.88
CA THR A 199 1.40 32.31 -15.12
C THR A 199 2.82 32.87 -15.06
N ASP A 200 3.05 33.78 -14.09
CA ASP A 200 4.37 34.37 -13.81
C ASP A 200 4.72 34.23 -12.34
N THR A 201 5.99 34.27 -12.02
CA THR A 201 6.46 34.30 -10.62
C THR A 201 6.10 35.65 -10.01
N VAL A 202 5.41 35.63 -8.87
CA VAL A 202 5.02 36.85 -8.15
C VAL A 202 5.66 36.92 -6.77
N ASP A 203 5.82 38.14 -6.24
CA ASP A 203 6.18 38.31 -4.84
C ASP A 203 5.04 37.83 -3.93
N TRP A 204 5.39 37.28 -2.76
CA TRP A 204 4.37 36.83 -1.81
C TRP A 204 3.44 37.98 -1.41
N PRO A 205 2.13 37.81 -1.44
CA PRO A 205 1.19 38.89 -1.07
C PRO A 205 1.44 39.39 0.35
N SER A 206 1.77 40.67 0.50
CA SER A 206 2.06 41.26 1.82
C SER A 206 0.89 42.07 2.34
N SER A 207 -0.31 41.51 2.29
CA SER A 207 -1.55 42.22 2.67
C SER A 207 -1.60 42.59 4.16
N ASN A 208 -0.81 41.93 5.02
CA ASN A 208 -0.72 42.26 6.43
C ASN A 208 0.64 41.83 7.02
N LEU A 209 1.52 42.79 7.27
CA LEU A 209 2.86 42.58 7.86
C LEU A 209 2.83 41.92 9.25
N ASN A 210 1.70 41.92 9.93
CA ASN A 210 1.54 41.30 11.26
C ASN A 210 1.04 39.87 11.23
N LYS A 211 0.70 39.31 10.04
CA LYS A 211 0.27 37.93 9.90
C LYS A 211 1.38 37.08 9.27
N PRO A 212 1.55 35.84 9.71
CA PRO A 212 2.51 34.92 9.09
C PRO A 212 2.03 34.56 7.67
N LYS A 213 2.97 34.47 6.71
CA LYS A 213 2.70 33.93 5.39
C LYS A 213 2.17 32.51 5.54
N THR A 214 1.04 32.20 4.92
CA THR A 214 0.35 30.94 5.10
C THR A 214 0.05 30.28 3.76
N ALA A 215 0.41 29.00 3.62
CA ALA A 215 0.15 28.20 2.44
C ALA A 215 -0.61 26.92 2.80
N GLY A 216 -1.50 26.48 1.91
CA GLY A 216 -2.09 25.15 1.92
C GLY A 216 -1.42 24.22 0.90
N VAL A 217 -1.35 22.94 1.18
CA VAL A 217 -0.88 21.91 0.23
C VAL A 217 -1.91 20.80 0.15
N SER A 218 -2.49 20.62 -1.04
CA SER A 218 -3.52 19.61 -1.31
C SER A 218 -2.94 18.39 -2.03
N VAL A 219 -3.28 17.19 -1.56
CA VAL A 219 -2.91 15.93 -2.20
C VAL A 219 -4.11 14.99 -2.17
N PHE A 220 -4.61 14.60 -3.35
CA PHE A 220 -5.79 13.75 -3.49
C PHE A 220 -5.42 12.45 -4.21
N GLY A 221 -5.71 11.32 -3.59
CA GLY A 221 -5.35 10.01 -4.10
C GLY A 221 -6.50 9.31 -4.83
N PHE A 222 -6.16 8.35 -5.68
CA PHE A 222 -7.14 7.44 -6.25
C PHE A 222 -7.94 6.74 -5.15
N GLY A 223 -9.25 6.60 -5.36
CA GLY A 223 -10.15 6.03 -4.37
C GLY A 223 -10.73 7.05 -3.39
N GLY A 224 -10.44 8.35 -3.58
CA GLY A 224 -11.04 9.42 -2.79
C GLY A 224 -10.37 9.65 -1.43
N SER A 225 -9.12 9.25 -1.25
CA SER A 225 -8.33 9.64 -0.09
C SER A 225 -7.81 11.06 -0.29
N ASN A 226 -8.22 11.99 0.56
CA ASN A 226 -7.84 13.39 0.47
C ASN A 226 -6.96 13.78 1.66
N ALA A 227 -5.93 14.58 1.39
CA ALA A 227 -5.07 15.19 2.40
C ALA A 227 -4.90 16.69 2.13
N HIS A 228 -4.90 17.48 3.18
CA HIS A 228 -4.57 18.90 3.13
C HIS A 228 -3.72 19.27 4.35
N LEU A 229 -2.61 19.98 4.09
CA LEU A 229 -1.72 20.51 5.12
C LEU A 229 -1.72 22.03 5.09
N VAL A 230 -1.59 22.65 6.27
CA VAL A 230 -1.45 24.09 6.45
C VAL A 230 -0.04 24.39 6.92
N LEU A 231 0.69 25.17 6.13
CA LEU A 231 2.08 25.55 6.37
C LEU A 231 2.17 27.06 6.64
N GLN A 232 3.05 27.45 7.54
CA GLN A 232 3.38 28.85 7.80
C GLN A 232 4.89 29.11 7.66
N ALA A 233 5.21 30.37 7.35
CA ALA A 233 6.59 30.83 7.31
C ALA A 233 7.32 30.55 8.64
N PRO A 234 8.65 30.31 8.59
CA PRO A 234 9.40 29.99 9.78
C PRO A 234 9.34 31.13 10.82
N SER A 235 9.19 30.75 12.09
CA SER A 235 9.16 31.66 13.23
C SER A 235 9.99 31.06 14.36
N GLN A 236 10.78 31.93 15.01
CA GLN A 236 11.50 31.60 16.25
C GLN A 236 10.67 31.96 17.51
N LYS A 237 9.52 32.59 17.32
CA LYS A 237 8.60 32.87 18.42
C LYS A 237 7.78 31.63 18.74
N LEU A 238 7.90 31.16 19.99
CA LEU A 238 7.07 30.07 20.48
C LEU A 238 5.61 30.55 20.60
N GLU A 239 4.70 29.77 20.03
CA GLU A 239 3.29 29.89 20.32
C GLU A 239 3.00 29.14 21.62
N THR A 240 2.23 29.74 22.50
CA THR A 240 2.03 29.24 23.87
C THR A 240 0.91 28.22 24.00
N ASP A 241 0.08 28.10 22.99
CA ASP A 241 -1.03 27.14 23.00
C ASP A 241 -0.76 25.95 22.09
N PHE A 242 -0.30 24.86 22.69
CA PHE A 242 -0.32 23.55 22.04
C PHE A 242 -1.57 22.81 22.50
N SER A 243 -2.38 22.37 21.55
CA SER A 243 -3.38 21.34 21.81
C SER A 243 -2.68 20.13 22.44
N THR A 244 -2.96 19.84 23.70
CA THR A 244 -2.46 18.63 24.34
C THR A 244 -3.12 17.44 23.65
N ALA A 245 -2.32 16.57 23.05
CA ALA A 245 -2.84 15.30 22.52
C ALA A 245 -3.69 14.60 23.59
N LYS A 246 -4.83 14.04 23.18
CA LYS A 246 -5.67 13.23 24.08
C LYS A 246 -4.81 12.14 24.68
N ALA A 247 -5.04 11.82 25.95
CA ALA A 247 -4.35 10.72 26.61
C ALA A 247 -4.61 9.40 25.88
N ARG A 248 -3.56 8.57 25.80
CA ARG A 248 -3.68 7.20 25.28
C ARG A 248 -4.64 6.41 26.11
N GLU A 249 -5.57 5.70 25.48
CA GLU A 249 -6.50 4.80 26.14
C GLU A 249 -6.57 3.45 25.44
N PRO A 250 -6.93 2.37 26.13
CA PRO A 250 -7.09 1.05 25.54
C PRO A 250 -8.14 1.04 24.42
N LEU A 251 -7.93 0.21 23.42
CA LEU A 251 -8.86 0.05 22.29
C LEU A 251 -9.67 -1.23 22.44
N ALA A 252 -10.99 -1.10 22.51
CA ALA A 252 -11.92 -2.22 22.55
C ALA A 252 -12.20 -2.77 21.15
N ILE A 253 -12.07 -4.07 20.94
CA ILE A 253 -12.47 -4.79 19.73
C ILE A 253 -13.95 -5.09 19.82
N ILE A 254 -14.77 -4.45 18.98
CA ILE A 254 -16.23 -4.45 19.06
C ILE A 254 -16.91 -5.20 17.91
N GLY A 255 -16.17 -5.65 16.94
CA GLY A 255 -16.67 -6.45 15.81
C GLY A 255 -15.52 -7.13 15.10
N MET A 256 -15.77 -8.33 14.58
CA MET A 256 -14.78 -9.12 13.84
C MET A 256 -15.44 -9.98 12.77
N ASP A 257 -14.66 -10.31 11.73
CA ASP A 257 -14.91 -11.45 10.84
C ASP A 257 -13.58 -12.00 10.31
N ALA A 258 -13.59 -13.29 9.97
CA ALA A 258 -12.40 -13.98 9.49
C ALA A 258 -12.74 -15.13 8.56
N HIS A 259 -11.83 -15.36 7.60
CA HIS A 259 -11.85 -16.50 6.69
C HIS A 259 -10.40 -16.99 6.49
N PHE A 260 -10.08 -18.18 6.99
CA PHE A 260 -8.75 -18.79 6.88
C PHE A 260 -8.85 -20.19 6.29
N GLY A 261 -8.21 -20.40 5.13
CA GLY A 261 -8.32 -21.66 4.40
C GLY A 261 -9.77 -22.08 4.19
N ARG A 262 -10.15 -23.26 4.67
CA ARG A 262 -11.53 -23.78 4.60
C ARG A 262 -12.51 -23.25 5.66
N ALA A 263 -12.03 -22.52 6.67
CA ALA A 263 -12.87 -21.91 7.68
C ALA A 263 -13.36 -20.53 7.18
N ASP A 264 -14.57 -20.48 6.66
CA ASP A 264 -15.10 -19.41 5.79
C ASP A 264 -15.86 -18.29 6.51
N ASN A 265 -15.97 -18.37 7.84
CA ASN A 265 -16.62 -17.38 8.69
C ASN A 265 -16.10 -17.45 10.14
N LEU A 266 -16.39 -16.44 10.95
CA LEU A 266 -15.90 -16.33 12.32
C LEU A 266 -16.25 -17.54 13.21
N ALA A 267 -17.45 -18.12 13.05
CA ALA A 267 -17.88 -19.26 13.85
C ALA A 267 -17.06 -20.52 13.53
N SER A 268 -16.81 -20.80 12.24
CA SER A 268 -15.96 -21.91 11.82
C SER A 268 -14.50 -21.71 12.23
N VAL A 269 -14.01 -20.46 12.22
CA VAL A 269 -12.68 -20.11 12.74
C VAL A 269 -12.59 -20.32 14.25
N GLN A 270 -13.62 -19.94 15.01
CA GLN A 270 -13.69 -20.19 16.44
C GLN A 270 -13.69 -21.69 16.77
N GLN A 271 -14.46 -22.48 16.03
CA GLN A 271 -14.48 -23.94 16.18
C GLN A 271 -13.09 -24.53 15.89
N LEU A 272 -12.44 -24.12 14.81
CA LEU A 272 -11.09 -24.55 14.44
C LEU A 272 -10.10 -24.34 15.60
N PHE A 273 -10.09 -23.15 16.19
CA PHE A 273 -9.17 -22.84 17.28
C PHE A 273 -9.53 -23.59 18.59
N ASN A 274 -10.80 -23.72 18.91
CA ASN A 274 -11.26 -24.45 20.10
C ASN A 274 -10.93 -25.95 20.04
N GLN A 275 -10.96 -26.53 18.83
CA GLN A 275 -10.63 -27.95 18.60
C GLN A 275 -9.13 -28.18 18.36
N ASN A 276 -8.34 -27.10 18.29
CA ASN A 276 -6.93 -27.12 17.91
C ASN A 276 -6.66 -27.88 16.59
N GLU A 277 -7.58 -27.72 15.65
CA GLU A 277 -7.45 -28.30 14.31
C GLU A 277 -6.64 -27.40 13.39
N ASN A 278 -6.34 -27.91 12.19
CA ASN A 278 -5.72 -27.13 11.12
C ASN A 278 -6.54 -27.22 9.83
N THR A 279 -6.25 -26.30 8.91
CA THR A 279 -6.93 -26.18 7.62
C THR A 279 -6.08 -26.66 6.43
N PHE A 280 -4.98 -27.38 6.68
CA PHE A 280 -4.07 -27.80 5.61
C PHE A 280 -4.68 -28.86 4.69
N THR A 281 -4.61 -28.58 3.40
CA THR A 281 -5.11 -29.42 2.30
C THR A 281 -4.07 -29.52 1.19
N GLU A 282 -4.27 -30.44 0.26
CA GLU A 282 -3.52 -30.44 -1.01
C GLU A 282 -3.83 -29.16 -1.80
N LEU A 283 -2.95 -28.82 -2.75
CA LEU A 283 -3.18 -27.68 -3.65
C LEU A 283 -4.52 -27.85 -4.37
N PRO A 284 -5.44 -26.85 -4.32
CA PRO A 284 -6.70 -26.90 -5.06
C PRO A 284 -6.48 -27.09 -6.56
N LYS A 285 -7.38 -27.81 -7.22
CA LYS A 285 -7.32 -28.02 -8.67
C LYS A 285 -7.26 -26.70 -9.43
N LEU A 286 -6.41 -26.64 -10.43
CA LEU A 286 -6.22 -25.46 -11.29
C LEU A 286 -5.65 -24.21 -10.58
N ARG A 287 -5.30 -24.30 -9.29
CA ARG A 287 -4.72 -23.17 -8.57
C ARG A 287 -3.42 -22.69 -9.24
N TRP A 288 -2.57 -23.61 -9.68
CA TRP A 288 -1.37 -23.35 -10.46
C TRP A 288 -1.54 -23.67 -11.96
N ARG A 289 -2.78 -23.82 -12.45
CA ARG A 289 -3.11 -23.99 -13.88
C ARG A 289 -2.36 -25.13 -14.56
N GLY A 290 -1.94 -26.15 -13.82
CA GLY A 290 -1.21 -27.33 -14.32
C GLY A 290 0.31 -27.22 -14.22
N ILE A 291 0.87 -26.12 -13.72
CA ILE A 291 2.32 -25.96 -13.48
C ILE A 291 2.83 -27.06 -12.54
N GLU A 292 2.03 -27.42 -11.54
CA GLU A 292 2.33 -28.46 -10.55
C GLU A 292 2.55 -29.84 -11.17
N ASN A 293 2.09 -30.07 -12.37
CA ASN A 293 2.25 -31.33 -13.11
C ASN A 293 3.47 -31.33 -14.05
N ASN A 294 4.15 -30.19 -14.20
CA ASN A 294 5.32 -30.07 -15.06
C ASN A 294 6.62 -30.22 -14.25
N THR A 295 7.20 -31.42 -14.28
CA THR A 295 8.41 -31.76 -13.51
C THR A 295 9.60 -30.83 -13.79
N LYS A 296 9.79 -30.40 -15.06
CA LYS A 296 10.89 -29.48 -15.42
C LYS A 296 10.69 -28.11 -14.75
N VAL A 297 9.49 -27.56 -14.78
CA VAL A 297 9.16 -26.30 -14.14
C VAL A 297 9.27 -26.41 -12.63
N MET A 298 8.70 -27.46 -12.05
CA MET A 298 8.77 -27.72 -10.59
C MET A 298 10.22 -27.82 -10.10
N ASN A 299 11.07 -28.52 -10.83
CA ASN A 299 12.52 -28.58 -10.52
C ASN A 299 13.20 -27.21 -10.62
N ALA A 300 12.83 -26.39 -11.62
CA ALA A 300 13.36 -25.03 -11.75
C ALA A 300 12.92 -24.11 -10.58
N LEU A 301 11.74 -24.36 -10.02
CA LEU A 301 11.24 -23.70 -8.83
C LEU A 301 11.79 -24.27 -7.51
N ALA A 302 12.69 -25.25 -7.57
CA ALA A 302 13.22 -26.01 -6.43
C ALA A 302 12.13 -26.71 -5.60
N LEU A 303 11.06 -27.16 -6.26
CA LEU A 303 9.94 -27.90 -5.67
C LEU A 303 9.86 -29.30 -6.28
N ASN A 304 9.74 -30.31 -5.46
CA ASN A 304 9.50 -31.69 -5.91
C ASN A 304 8.00 -31.97 -6.15
N LYS A 305 7.14 -31.28 -5.42
CA LYS A 305 5.68 -31.29 -5.58
C LYS A 305 5.09 -29.98 -5.05
N ALA A 306 3.85 -29.69 -5.36
CA ALA A 306 3.12 -28.58 -4.77
C ALA A 306 2.98 -28.76 -3.24
N PRO A 307 3.25 -27.74 -2.42
CA PRO A 307 3.14 -27.87 -0.98
C PRO A 307 1.67 -27.98 -0.55
N LYS A 308 1.42 -28.72 0.53
CA LYS A 308 0.17 -28.62 1.28
C LYS A 308 0.09 -27.29 1.97
N GLY A 309 -1.13 -26.76 2.10
CA GLY A 309 -1.33 -25.46 2.72
C GLY A 309 -2.77 -25.23 3.18
N SER A 310 -2.96 -24.18 3.92
CA SER A 310 -4.27 -23.65 4.28
C SER A 310 -4.81 -22.80 3.12
N TYR A 311 -5.18 -23.46 2.04
CA TYR A 311 -5.67 -22.79 0.84
C TYR A 311 -7.12 -22.37 0.96
N VAL A 312 -7.44 -21.19 0.44
CA VAL A 312 -8.80 -20.77 0.13
C VAL A 312 -9.12 -21.26 -1.29
N GLU A 313 -10.02 -22.21 -1.43
CA GLU A 313 -10.43 -22.72 -2.75
C GLU A 313 -11.44 -21.80 -3.40
N SER A 314 -12.46 -21.38 -2.65
CA SER A 314 -13.50 -20.48 -3.10
C SER A 314 -14.16 -19.76 -1.93
N PHE A 315 -14.89 -18.70 -2.23
CA PHE A 315 -15.72 -18.00 -1.25
C PHE A 315 -16.90 -17.29 -1.92
N ASP A 316 -17.99 -17.12 -1.18
CA ASP A 316 -19.19 -16.46 -1.65
C ASP A 316 -19.20 -14.97 -1.30
N ILE A 317 -19.70 -14.17 -2.23
CA ILE A 317 -19.92 -12.72 -2.07
C ILE A 317 -21.35 -12.33 -2.48
N ASP A 318 -21.88 -11.28 -1.87
CA ASP A 318 -23.08 -10.56 -2.35
C ASP A 318 -22.64 -9.56 -3.44
N PHE A 319 -22.71 -9.99 -4.69
CA PHE A 319 -22.18 -9.21 -5.80
C PHE A 319 -22.93 -7.90 -6.04
N LEU A 320 -24.22 -7.82 -5.68
CA LEU A 320 -24.99 -6.57 -5.75
C LEU A 320 -24.55 -5.57 -4.69
N ARG A 321 -24.30 -6.05 -3.45
CA ARG A 321 -23.79 -5.20 -2.39
C ARG A 321 -22.42 -4.63 -2.74
N PHE A 322 -21.53 -5.44 -3.25
CA PHE A 322 -20.16 -5.02 -3.59
C PHE A 322 -20.05 -4.34 -4.95
N LYS A 323 -21.18 -4.23 -5.69
CA LYS A 323 -21.21 -3.62 -7.03
C LYS A 323 -20.17 -4.23 -7.97
N VAL A 324 -19.99 -5.55 -7.88
CA VAL A 324 -19.08 -6.28 -8.76
C VAL A 324 -19.67 -6.32 -10.17
N PRO A 325 -18.90 -5.95 -11.20
CA PRO A 325 -19.37 -6.04 -12.57
C PRO A 325 -19.81 -7.47 -12.91
N PRO A 326 -20.89 -7.64 -13.68
CA PRO A 326 -21.36 -8.96 -14.12
C PRO A 326 -20.40 -9.62 -15.12
N ASN A 327 -19.55 -8.84 -15.79
CA ASN A 327 -18.56 -9.34 -16.74
C ASN A 327 -17.43 -10.06 -16.00
N GLU A 328 -17.27 -11.35 -16.22
CA GLU A 328 -16.23 -12.17 -15.58
C GLU A 328 -14.81 -11.77 -15.99
N GLN A 329 -14.63 -11.18 -17.17
CA GLN A 329 -13.32 -10.72 -17.65
C GLN A 329 -12.86 -9.43 -16.98
N ASP A 330 -13.79 -8.62 -16.46
CA ASP A 330 -13.50 -7.37 -15.74
C ASP A 330 -13.83 -7.50 -14.24
N CYS A 331 -13.57 -8.64 -13.65
CA CYS A 331 -13.81 -8.89 -12.24
C CYS A 331 -12.68 -8.34 -11.38
N LEU A 332 -13.02 -7.94 -10.15
CA LEU A 332 -12.01 -7.62 -9.13
C LEU A 332 -11.22 -8.88 -8.77
N ILE A 333 -9.95 -8.69 -8.40
CA ILE A 333 -9.11 -9.82 -7.94
C ILE A 333 -9.70 -10.44 -6.66
N PRO A 334 -9.54 -11.76 -6.45
CA PRO A 334 -10.07 -12.46 -5.28
C PRO A 334 -9.66 -11.84 -3.96
N GLN A 335 -8.41 -11.38 -3.85
CA GLN A 335 -7.87 -10.72 -2.67
C GLN A 335 -8.71 -9.51 -2.26
N GLN A 336 -9.08 -8.64 -3.22
CA GLN A 336 -9.88 -7.45 -2.93
C GLN A 336 -11.32 -7.81 -2.52
N LEU A 337 -11.93 -8.80 -3.18
CA LEU A 337 -13.28 -9.26 -2.88
C LEU A 337 -13.37 -9.89 -1.48
N MET A 338 -12.37 -10.70 -1.13
CA MET A 338 -12.30 -11.33 0.17
C MET A 338 -12.11 -10.31 1.29
N MET A 339 -11.26 -9.30 1.06
CA MET A 339 -11.08 -8.18 1.98
C MET A 339 -12.38 -7.41 2.20
N MET A 340 -13.11 -7.10 1.13
CA MET A 340 -14.39 -6.41 1.22
C MET A 340 -15.41 -7.24 2.02
N LYS A 341 -15.43 -8.57 1.83
CA LYS A 341 -16.33 -9.47 2.57
C LYS A 341 -16.09 -9.42 4.07
N VAL A 342 -14.83 -9.64 4.50
CA VAL A 342 -14.53 -9.69 5.94
C VAL A 342 -14.68 -8.32 6.61
N ALA A 343 -14.31 -7.24 5.92
CA ALA A 343 -14.48 -5.88 6.44
C ALA A 343 -15.96 -5.47 6.54
N ASP A 344 -16.80 -5.82 5.55
CA ASP A 344 -18.24 -5.56 5.58
C ASP A 344 -18.92 -6.33 6.72
N ASN A 345 -18.53 -7.58 6.92
CA ASN A 345 -19.09 -8.40 8.01
C ASN A 345 -18.64 -7.90 9.39
N ALA A 346 -17.36 -7.55 9.56
CA ALA A 346 -16.85 -6.97 10.81
C ALA A 346 -17.53 -5.63 11.14
N ALA A 347 -17.78 -4.79 10.13
CA ALA A 347 -18.51 -3.52 10.29
C ALA A 347 -19.97 -3.74 10.72
N LYS A 348 -20.63 -4.77 10.17
CA LYS A 348 -21.99 -5.17 10.58
C LYS A 348 -22.02 -5.71 12.00
N ASP A 349 -21.06 -6.58 12.35
CA ASP A 349 -20.92 -7.15 13.68
C ASP A 349 -20.70 -6.07 14.74
N ALA A 350 -19.89 -5.05 14.42
CA ALA A 350 -19.67 -3.86 15.24
C ALA A 350 -20.88 -2.90 15.31
N GLY A 351 -21.93 -3.13 14.53
CA GLY A 351 -23.08 -2.23 14.44
C GLY A 351 -22.77 -0.83 13.87
N LEU A 352 -21.78 -0.71 13.00
CA LEU A 352 -21.43 0.57 12.39
C LEU A 352 -22.56 1.09 11.49
N LYS A 353 -22.66 2.42 11.37
CA LYS A 353 -23.68 3.09 10.57
C LYS A 353 -23.07 3.68 9.28
N GLU A 354 -23.84 3.62 8.19
CA GLU A 354 -23.45 4.31 6.95
C GLU A 354 -23.30 5.82 7.21
N GLY A 355 -22.32 6.45 6.57
CA GLY A 355 -22.05 7.89 6.66
C GLY A 355 -21.22 8.32 7.89
N SER A 356 -20.82 7.37 8.77
CA SER A 356 -20.04 7.69 9.98
C SER A 356 -18.60 8.10 9.64
N ASN A 357 -17.94 8.78 10.60
CA ASN A 357 -16.54 9.13 10.50
C ASN A 357 -15.63 7.95 10.91
N VAL A 358 -15.63 6.88 10.12
CA VAL A 358 -14.87 5.65 10.37
C VAL A 358 -13.62 5.65 9.50
N ALA A 359 -12.47 5.40 10.12
CA ALA A 359 -11.24 5.16 9.39
C ALA A 359 -11.15 3.69 8.94
N VAL A 360 -10.54 3.44 7.79
CA VAL A 360 -10.31 2.10 7.23
C VAL A 360 -8.82 1.91 7.00
N LEU A 361 -8.22 1.01 7.75
CA LEU A 361 -6.81 0.67 7.66
C LEU A 361 -6.67 -0.76 7.14
N VAL A 362 -6.05 -0.93 5.97
CA VAL A 362 -5.85 -2.22 5.34
C VAL A 362 -4.37 -2.58 5.34
N ALA A 363 -4.04 -3.68 5.98
CA ALA A 363 -2.70 -4.26 5.97
C ALA A 363 -2.58 -5.25 4.81
N MET A 364 -1.70 -4.97 3.85
CA MET A 364 -1.46 -5.86 2.72
C MET A 364 -0.10 -5.65 2.09
N GLY A 365 0.40 -6.67 1.39
CA GLY A 365 1.53 -6.58 0.49
C GLY A 365 1.11 -6.40 -0.96
N ILE A 366 2.10 -6.37 -1.85
CA ILE A 366 1.87 -6.35 -3.30
C ILE A 366 1.33 -7.71 -3.73
N GLU A 367 0.28 -7.70 -4.57
CA GLU A 367 -0.21 -8.91 -5.22
C GLU A 367 0.72 -9.30 -6.38
N LEU A 368 1.45 -10.41 -6.18
CA LEU A 368 2.48 -10.84 -7.13
C LEU A 368 1.91 -11.37 -8.46
N GLU A 369 0.65 -11.77 -8.51
CA GLU A 369 0.00 -12.16 -9.76
C GLU A 369 -0.01 -11.03 -10.81
N LEU A 370 0.20 -9.79 -10.38
CA LEU A 370 0.45 -8.66 -11.29
C LEU A 370 1.58 -8.93 -12.28
N HIS A 371 2.60 -9.69 -11.88
CA HIS A 371 3.73 -10.06 -12.76
C HIS A 371 3.34 -10.96 -13.93
N GLN A 372 2.17 -11.60 -13.89
CA GLN A 372 1.64 -12.37 -15.02
C GLN A 372 1.43 -11.48 -16.26
N TYR A 373 1.08 -10.20 -16.08
CA TYR A 373 0.96 -9.25 -17.19
C TYR A 373 2.30 -8.99 -17.88
N ARG A 374 3.40 -8.97 -17.13
CA ARG A 374 4.75 -8.88 -17.69
C ARG A 374 5.08 -10.13 -18.52
N GLY A 375 4.76 -11.31 -18.02
CA GLY A 375 4.86 -12.55 -18.76
C GLY A 375 4.05 -12.51 -20.06
N ARG A 376 2.82 -12.02 -19.99
CA ARG A 376 1.93 -11.85 -21.15
C ARG A 376 2.53 -10.95 -22.26
N VAL A 377 3.16 -9.82 -21.90
CA VAL A 377 3.79 -8.90 -22.87
C VAL A 377 4.96 -9.56 -23.59
N ASN A 378 5.82 -10.25 -22.86
CA ASN A 378 7.04 -10.86 -23.44
C ASN A 378 6.75 -12.11 -24.29
N LEU A 379 5.59 -12.72 -24.11
CA LEU A 379 5.26 -14.02 -24.68
C LEU A 379 5.22 -14.00 -26.22
N SER A 380 4.82 -12.89 -26.85
CA SER A 380 4.83 -12.75 -28.32
C SER A 380 6.22 -12.95 -28.89
N THR A 381 7.22 -12.27 -28.37
CA THR A 381 8.61 -12.37 -28.80
C THR A 381 9.16 -13.77 -28.56
N GLN A 382 8.88 -14.35 -27.39
CA GLN A 382 9.32 -15.70 -27.04
C GLN A 382 8.74 -16.75 -27.99
N ILE A 383 7.48 -16.61 -28.39
CA ILE A 383 6.84 -17.52 -29.36
C ILE A 383 7.48 -17.36 -30.74
N GLU A 384 7.69 -16.15 -31.22
CA GLU A 384 8.34 -15.88 -32.51
C GLU A 384 9.75 -16.45 -32.55
N GLU A 385 10.57 -16.22 -31.54
CA GLU A 385 11.91 -16.77 -31.41
C GLU A 385 11.87 -18.32 -31.38
N SER A 386 10.95 -18.88 -30.64
CA SER A 386 10.79 -20.34 -30.53
C SER A 386 10.39 -20.98 -31.86
N LEU A 387 9.44 -20.37 -32.58
CA LEU A 387 9.02 -20.83 -33.91
C LEU A 387 10.18 -20.78 -34.90
N LEU A 388 10.97 -19.70 -34.85
CA LEU A 388 12.14 -19.51 -35.71
C LEU A 388 13.21 -20.58 -35.42
N GLN A 389 13.54 -20.81 -34.15
CA GLN A 389 14.54 -21.80 -33.72
C GLN A 389 14.16 -23.23 -34.12
N GLN A 390 12.87 -23.57 -34.08
CA GLN A 390 12.34 -24.88 -34.44
C GLN A 390 12.05 -25.02 -35.95
N GLY A 391 12.24 -23.96 -36.74
CA GLY A 391 11.95 -23.95 -38.16
C GLY A 391 10.45 -24.12 -38.48
N VAL A 392 9.57 -23.83 -37.54
CA VAL A 392 8.13 -23.96 -37.71
C VAL A 392 7.58 -22.74 -38.46
N LYS A 393 6.95 -22.98 -39.63
CA LYS A 393 6.35 -21.92 -40.45
C LYS A 393 4.85 -21.91 -40.24
N LEU A 394 4.33 -20.85 -39.64
CA LEU A 394 2.90 -20.59 -39.48
C LEU A 394 2.47 -19.39 -40.32
N THR A 395 1.22 -19.37 -40.78
CA THR A 395 0.62 -18.15 -41.35
C THR A 395 0.51 -17.06 -40.30
N GLN A 396 0.30 -15.83 -40.71
CA GLN A 396 0.11 -14.71 -39.78
C GLN A 396 -1.06 -14.92 -38.85
N GLU A 397 -2.18 -15.44 -39.38
CA GLU A 397 -3.37 -15.76 -38.61
C GLU A 397 -3.12 -16.87 -37.58
N GLN A 398 -2.46 -17.97 -37.98
CA GLN A 398 -2.08 -19.05 -37.06
C GLN A 398 -1.13 -18.55 -35.95
N ARG A 399 -0.16 -17.70 -36.29
CA ARG A 399 0.73 -17.07 -35.27
C ARG A 399 -0.05 -16.21 -34.29
N GLN A 400 -0.95 -15.37 -34.81
CA GLN A 400 -1.78 -14.51 -33.94
C GLN A 400 -2.68 -15.34 -33.01
N THR A 401 -3.32 -16.39 -33.54
CA THR A 401 -4.15 -17.31 -32.75
C THR A 401 -3.35 -18.00 -31.65
N LEU A 402 -2.17 -18.55 -31.99
CA LEU A 402 -1.27 -19.18 -31.02
C LEU A 402 -0.84 -18.20 -29.93
N THR A 403 -0.44 -17.00 -30.35
CA THR A 403 0.01 -15.94 -29.43
C THR A 403 -1.11 -15.52 -28.48
N ASN A 404 -2.34 -15.36 -28.97
CA ASN A 404 -3.48 -14.99 -28.14
C ASN A 404 -3.84 -16.10 -27.15
N ILE A 405 -3.84 -17.36 -27.58
CA ILE A 405 -4.08 -18.51 -26.68
C ILE A 405 -2.99 -18.57 -25.59
N ALA A 406 -1.74 -18.42 -25.97
CA ALA A 406 -0.65 -18.45 -25.01
C ALA A 406 -0.73 -17.28 -24.02
N LYS A 407 -1.01 -16.07 -24.48
CA LYS A 407 -1.23 -14.90 -23.63
C LYS A 407 -2.38 -15.11 -22.65
N ASP A 408 -3.53 -15.58 -23.14
CA ASP A 408 -4.72 -15.78 -22.31
C ASP A 408 -4.56 -16.95 -21.34
N SER A 409 -3.63 -17.88 -21.60
CA SER A 409 -3.30 -18.94 -20.64
C SER A 409 -2.50 -18.42 -19.43
N VAL A 410 -1.78 -17.31 -19.59
CA VAL A 410 -1.08 -16.66 -18.47
C VAL A 410 -2.05 -15.78 -17.68
N ALA A 411 -2.65 -14.80 -18.32
CA ALA A 411 -3.67 -13.93 -17.79
C ALA A 411 -4.50 -13.35 -18.94
N PHE A 412 -5.77 -13.04 -18.72
CA PHE A 412 -6.55 -12.26 -19.68
C PHE A 412 -6.01 -10.82 -19.79
N ALA A 413 -6.35 -10.13 -20.88
CA ALA A 413 -6.00 -8.72 -21.01
C ALA A 413 -6.61 -7.91 -19.85
N ALA A 414 -5.83 -7.06 -19.22
CA ALA A 414 -6.27 -6.29 -18.08
C ALA A 414 -7.43 -5.35 -18.46
N GLN A 415 -8.51 -5.44 -17.69
CA GLN A 415 -9.67 -4.55 -17.77
C GLN A 415 -9.61 -3.51 -16.66
N LEU A 416 -10.45 -2.48 -16.74
CA LEU A 416 -10.43 -1.33 -15.83
C LEU A 416 -10.59 -1.75 -14.36
N ASN A 417 -11.60 -2.54 -14.03
CA ASN A 417 -11.87 -2.93 -12.64
C ASN A 417 -10.83 -3.91 -12.12
N GLN A 418 -10.38 -4.85 -12.95
CA GLN A 418 -9.31 -5.78 -12.60
C GLN A 418 -8.01 -5.03 -12.33
N TYR A 419 -7.61 -4.11 -13.22
CA TYR A 419 -6.40 -3.31 -13.01
C TYR A 419 -6.49 -2.48 -11.73
N THR A 420 -7.60 -1.79 -11.49
CA THR A 420 -7.77 -0.97 -10.28
C THR A 420 -7.69 -1.78 -8.99
N SER A 421 -7.98 -3.08 -9.05
CA SER A 421 -7.87 -3.93 -7.87
C SER A 421 -6.44 -4.27 -7.46
N PHE A 422 -5.45 -4.07 -8.34
CA PHE A 422 -4.03 -4.16 -7.96
C PHE A 422 -3.48 -2.88 -7.30
N ILE A 423 -4.25 -1.78 -7.31
CA ILE A 423 -3.83 -0.53 -6.65
C ILE A 423 -4.20 -0.62 -5.17
N GLY A 424 -3.18 -0.75 -4.31
CA GLY A 424 -3.36 -1.09 -2.89
C GLY A 424 -4.33 -0.18 -2.13
N ASN A 425 -4.20 1.15 -2.24
CA ASN A 425 -5.07 2.07 -1.50
C ASN A 425 -6.55 2.04 -1.93
N ILE A 426 -6.85 1.61 -3.14
CA ILE A 426 -8.24 1.44 -3.60
C ILE A 426 -8.98 0.39 -2.78
N MET A 427 -8.28 -0.60 -2.24
CA MET A 427 -8.90 -1.61 -1.37
C MET A 427 -9.52 -0.97 -0.11
N ALA A 428 -8.79 -0.11 0.59
CA ALA A 428 -9.32 0.61 1.76
C ALA A 428 -10.46 1.55 1.35
N SER A 429 -10.30 2.27 0.24
CA SER A 429 -11.31 3.23 -0.25
C SER A 429 -12.60 2.54 -0.71
N ARG A 430 -12.54 1.33 -1.27
CA ARG A 430 -13.76 0.57 -1.64
C ARG A 430 -14.58 0.20 -0.41
N ILE A 431 -13.94 -0.12 0.71
CA ILE A 431 -14.64 -0.37 1.97
C ILE A 431 -15.31 0.91 2.46
N SER A 432 -14.60 2.06 2.42
CA SER A 432 -15.17 3.36 2.75
C SER A 432 -16.35 3.73 1.83
N ALA A 433 -16.20 3.53 0.53
CA ALA A 433 -17.27 3.79 -0.45
C ALA A 433 -18.50 2.88 -0.26
N LEU A 434 -18.31 1.65 0.22
CA LEU A 434 -19.39 0.71 0.49
C LEU A 434 -20.30 1.19 1.63
N TRP A 435 -19.73 1.85 2.62
CA TRP A 435 -20.37 2.32 3.85
C TRP A 435 -20.54 3.85 3.91
N ASP A 436 -20.16 4.58 2.88
CA ASP A 436 -20.11 6.05 2.85
C ASP A 436 -19.29 6.65 4.00
N PHE A 437 -18.22 5.97 4.43
CA PHE A 437 -17.35 6.46 5.49
C PHE A 437 -16.54 7.67 5.05
N SER A 438 -16.40 8.66 5.93
CA SER A 438 -15.69 9.90 5.69
C SER A 438 -14.32 10.01 6.37
N GLY A 439 -13.95 9.02 7.19
CA GLY A 439 -12.65 8.93 7.82
C GLY A 439 -11.54 8.52 6.85
N PRO A 440 -10.27 8.60 7.27
CA PRO A 440 -9.14 8.19 6.43
C PRO A 440 -9.25 6.74 5.94
N ALA A 441 -8.91 6.51 4.68
CA ALA A 441 -8.81 5.17 4.10
C ALA A 441 -7.37 4.95 3.61
N ILE A 442 -6.62 4.08 4.30
CA ILE A 442 -5.19 3.92 4.13
C ILE A 442 -4.85 2.44 3.99
N THR A 443 -4.00 2.11 3.01
CA THR A 443 -3.34 0.82 2.94
C THR A 443 -1.93 0.96 3.47
N LEU A 444 -1.55 0.07 4.39
CA LEU A 444 -0.27 0.08 5.07
C LEU A 444 0.46 -1.25 4.83
N SER A 445 1.73 -1.15 4.45
CA SER A 445 2.60 -2.31 4.28
C SER A 445 3.85 -2.14 5.15
N ALA A 446 4.01 -3.04 6.10
CA ALA A 446 5.16 -3.17 7.00
C ALA A 446 5.46 -4.67 7.22
N GLU A 447 5.47 -5.42 6.12
CA GLU A 447 5.62 -6.85 6.10
C GLU A 447 4.65 -7.54 7.10
N GLU A 448 5.13 -8.52 7.87
CA GLU A 448 4.33 -9.24 8.86
C GLU A 448 3.83 -8.36 10.02
N ASN A 449 4.46 -7.19 10.24
CA ASN A 449 4.05 -6.22 11.26
C ASN A 449 2.99 -5.22 10.80
N SER A 450 2.48 -5.34 9.56
CA SER A 450 1.51 -4.40 8.98
C SER A 450 0.28 -4.17 9.86
N VAL A 451 -0.31 -5.23 10.41
CA VAL A 451 -1.52 -5.14 11.27
C VAL A 451 -1.22 -4.42 12.59
N TYR A 452 -0.06 -4.69 13.17
CA TYR A 452 0.35 -4.02 14.41
C TYR A 452 0.59 -2.53 14.18
N ARG A 453 1.17 -2.15 13.02
CA ARG A 453 1.29 -0.76 12.62
C ARG A 453 -0.06 -0.10 12.34
N CYS A 454 -1.03 -0.83 11.80
CA CYS A 454 -2.41 -0.33 11.70
C CYS A 454 -3.02 -0.07 13.08
N ALA A 455 -2.77 -0.94 14.06
CA ALA A 455 -3.26 -0.73 15.43
C ALA A 455 -2.61 0.50 16.11
N GLU A 456 -1.31 0.71 15.93
CA GLU A 456 -0.61 1.91 16.38
C GLU A 456 -1.17 3.18 15.71
N LEU A 457 -1.41 3.12 14.39
CA LEU A 457 -2.02 4.23 13.65
C LEU A 457 -3.44 4.51 14.13
N ALA A 458 -4.22 3.49 14.45
CA ALA A 458 -5.56 3.66 15.02
C ALA A 458 -5.52 4.41 16.36
N GLU A 459 -4.58 4.06 17.25
CA GLU A 459 -4.38 4.80 18.51
C GLU A 459 -4.07 6.28 18.23
N ASN A 460 -3.16 6.57 17.30
CA ASN A 460 -2.79 7.94 16.92
C ASN A 460 -3.98 8.70 16.33
N LEU A 461 -4.79 8.07 15.46
CA LEU A 461 -5.98 8.69 14.88
C LEU A 461 -7.01 9.08 15.95
N PHE A 462 -7.23 8.24 16.96
CA PHE A 462 -8.14 8.59 18.07
C PHE A 462 -7.62 9.72 18.97
N GLN A 463 -6.30 9.88 19.06
CA GLN A 463 -5.68 10.97 19.83
C GLN A 463 -5.72 12.31 19.09
N THR A 464 -5.56 12.27 17.77
CA THR A 464 -5.36 13.48 16.93
C THR A 464 -6.59 13.89 16.15
N SER A 465 -7.60 13.01 16.02
CA SER A 465 -8.77 13.24 15.19
C SER A 465 -10.05 12.79 15.88
N ASP A 466 -11.19 13.32 15.43
CA ASP A 466 -12.49 12.90 15.96
C ASP A 466 -13.05 11.75 15.12
N ILE A 467 -12.48 10.56 15.28
CA ILE A 467 -12.87 9.33 14.61
C ILE A 467 -13.86 8.53 15.48
N ASP A 468 -14.94 8.03 14.87
CA ASP A 468 -15.96 7.24 15.56
C ASP A 468 -15.49 5.79 15.85
N ALA A 469 -14.82 5.18 14.86
CA ALA A 469 -14.27 3.83 14.93
C ALA A 469 -13.17 3.66 13.88
N VAL A 470 -12.37 2.61 14.04
CA VAL A 470 -11.37 2.22 13.04
C VAL A 470 -11.59 0.76 12.67
N ILE A 471 -11.71 0.47 11.37
CA ILE A 471 -11.65 -0.89 10.82
C ILE A 471 -10.19 -1.19 10.51
N ILE A 472 -9.66 -2.27 11.06
CA ILE A 472 -8.35 -2.83 10.72
C ILE A 472 -8.57 -4.15 10.02
N ALA A 473 -8.12 -4.27 8.78
CA ALA A 473 -8.33 -5.45 7.97
C ALA A 473 -7.02 -5.89 7.30
N ALA A 474 -6.88 -7.19 7.07
CA ALA A 474 -5.70 -7.74 6.39
C ALA A 474 -6.08 -8.93 5.52
N VAL A 475 -5.36 -9.09 4.41
CA VAL A 475 -5.49 -10.22 3.49
C VAL A 475 -4.12 -10.67 2.99
N ASP A 476 -3.97 -11.97 2.83
CA ASP A 476 -2.84 -12.57 2.11
C ASP A 476 -3.31 -13.89 1.46
N LEU A 477 -3.15 -13.99 0.14
CA LEU A 477 -3.47 -15.18 -0.65
C LEU A 477 -2.18 -15.76 -1.22
N ALA A 478 -1.31 -16.22 -0.33
CA ALA A 478 0.07 -16.63 -0.59
C ALA A 478 0.24 -17.95 -1.36
N GLY A 479 -0.85 -18.61 -1.75
CA GLY A 479 -0.82 -19.92 -2.38
C GLY A 479 -0.53 -19.93 -3.88
N SER A 480 -0.32 -18.77 -4.52
CA SER A 480 0.10 -18.73 -5.93
C SER A 480 1.55 -19.22 -6.09
N VAL A 481 1.88 -19.71 -7.29
CA VAL A 481 3.24 -20.18 -7.57
C VAL A 481 4.26 -19.06 -7.45
N GLU A 482 3.92 -17.84 -7.83
CA GLU A 482 4.76 -16.65 -7.73
C GLU A 482 5.10 -16.35 -6.26
N ASN A 483 4.09 -16.34 -5.39
CA ASN A 483 4.25 -16.09 -3.97
C ASN A 483 5.13 -17.16 -3.31
N ILE A 484 4.83 -18.44 -3.53
CA ILE A 484 5.60 -19.53 -2.92
C ILE A 484 7.05 -19.51 -3.40
N THR A 485 7.28 -19.29 -4.70
CA THR A 485 8.63 -19.22 -5.27
C THR A 485 9.43 -18.08 -4.67
N LEU A 486 8.84 -16.88 -4.57
CA LEU A 486 9.52 -15.74 -3.97
C LEU A 486 9.84 -16.00 -2.49
N ARG A 487 8.86 -16.51 -1.74
CA ARG A 487 8.99 -16.68 -0.29
C ARG A 487 9.96 -17.82 0.10
N GLN A 488 10.22 -18.78 -0.78
CA GLN A 488 11.26 -19.77 -0.60
C GLN A 488 12.67 -19.17 -0.51
N HIS A 489 12.90 -17.96 -1.03
CA HIS A 489 14.19 -17.28 -0.85
C HIS A 489 14.43 -16.84 0.60
N TYR A 490 13.38 -16.72 1.41
CA TYR A 490 13.49 -16.38 2.83
C TYR A 490 13.65 -17.61 3.72
N GLY A 491 13.08 -18.74 3.31
CA GLY A 491 13.15 -20.00 4.02
C GLY A 491 12.40 -21.11 3.28
N LYS A 492 12.77 -22.34 3.52
CA LYS A 492 12.16 -23.49 2.84
C LYS A 492 10.70 -23.64 3.21
N VAL A 493 9.86 -23.88 2.19
CA VAL A 493 8.45 -24.23 2.41
C VAL A 493 8.34 -25.66 2.94
N ASN A 494 7.42 -25.89 3.87
CA ASN A 494 7.07 -27.22 4.38
C ASN A 494 6.10 -27.89 3.39
N ILE A 495 6.64 -28.83 2.60
CA ILE A 495 5.89 -29.45 1.49
C ILE A 495 4.66 -30.23 1.99
N ASP A 496 4.78 -30.94 3.11
CA ASP A 496 3.72 -31.81 3.64
C ASP A 496 2.89 -31.16 4.76
N ALA A 497 3.20 -29.91 5.10
CA ALA A 497 2.62 -29.18 6.23
C ALA A 497 2.77 -29.94 7.57
N SER A 498 3.78 -30.81 7.67
CA SER A 498 4.04 -31.64 8.86
C SER A 498 4.45 -30.76 10.04
N PRO A 499 3.90 -30.98 11.24
CA PRO A 499 4.32 -30.25 12.42
C PRO A 499 5.74 -30.67 12.86
N ALA A 500 6.51 -29.72 13.39
CA ALA A 500 7.73 -30.03 14.11
C ALA A 500 7.40 -30.58 15.52
N SER A 501 8.41 -31.13 16.20
CA SER A 501 8.30 -31.61 17.58
C SER A 501 7.94 -30.49 18.56
N SER A 502 8.42 -29.28 18.28
CA SER A 502 8.08 -28.04 18.97
C SER A 502 7.87 -26.93 17.96
N LEU A 503 6.94 -26.01 18.25
CA LEU A 503 6.60 -24.88 17.37
C LEU A 503 7.83 -24.04 17.01
N LEU A 504 8.67 -23.74 17.98
CA LEU A 504 9.83 -22.88 17.80
C LEU A 504 11.07 -23.63 17.26
N ASP A 505 11.00 -24.96 17.13
CA ASP A 505 12.04 -25.78 16.48
C ASP A 505 11.81 -25.92 14.97
N GLU A 506 10.71 -25.38 14.44
CA GLU A 506 10.43 -25.39 13.01
C GLU A 506 11.44 -24.54 12.24
N ASN A 507 11.92 -25.08 11.11
CA ASN A 507 12.80 -24.38 10.18
C ASN A 507 12.24 -24.33 8.76
N THR A 508 10.95 -24.58 8.62
CA THR A 508 10.19 -24.54 7.37
C THR A 508 8.85 -23.87 7.61
N TRP A 509 8.47 -22.96 6.71
CA TRP A 509 7.18 -22.28 6.79
C TRP A 509 6.08 -23.04 6.06
N ARG A 510 4.83 -22.93 6.52
CA ARG A 510 3.66 -23.56 5.93
C ARG A 510 2.83 -22.52 5.18
N VAL A 511 2.34 -22.92 3.99
CA VAL A 511 1.48 -22.02 3.19
C VAL A 511 0.17 -21.74 3.92
N GLY A 512 -0.20 -20.45 4.00
CA GLY A 512 -1.46 -20.00 4.60
C GLY A 512 -2.13 -18.95 3.72
N GLU A 513 -3.45 -19.01 3.60
CA GLU A 513 -4.28 -18.03 2.89
C GLU A 513 -5.46 -17.61 3.75
N GLY A 514 -5.81 -16.34 3.66
CA GLY A 514 -7.00 -15.84 4.32
C GLY A 514 -7.05 -14.33 4.46
N ALA A 515 -8.13 -13.88 5.04
CA ALA A 515 -8.38 -12.49 5.40
C ALA A 515 -9.14 -12.43 6.71
N ALA A 516 -8.92 -11.36 7.45
CA ALA A 516 -9.77 -11.02 8.59
C ALA A 516 -9.84 -9.50 8.79
N ALA A 517 -10.85 -9.08 9.52
CA ALA A 517 -11.02 -7.70 9.92
C ALA A 517 -11.54 -7.62 11.35
N PHE A 518 -11.14 -6.57 12.04
CA PHE A 518 -11.72 -6.21 13.33
C PHE A 518 -11.94 -4.70 13.43
N VAL A 519 -12.91 -4.31 14.26
CA VAL A 519 -13.29 -2.92 14.49
C VAL A 519 -12.92 -2.53 15.89
N VAL A 520 -12.24 -1.39 16.03
CA VAL A 520 -11.84 -0.86 17.33
C VAL A 520 -12.46 0.50 17.62
N LYS A 521 -12.72 0.73 18.91
CA LYS A 521 -13.04 2.04 19.49
C LYS A 521 -12.24 2.26 20.76
N PRO A 522 -12.00 3.53 21.16
CA PRO A 522 -11.55 3.82 22.52
C PRO A 522 -12.52 3.20 23.56
N GLN A 523 -11.97 2.58 24.58
CA GLN A 523 -12.79 1.87 25.56
C GLN A 523 -13.81 2.79 26.26
N SER A 524 -13.48 4.04 26.48
CA SER A 524 -14.39 5.05 27.03
C SER A 524 -15.61 5.36 26.16
N LYS A 525 -15.52 5.10 24.84
CA LYS A 525 -16.60 5.33 23.86
C LYS A 525 -17.46 4.08 23.59
N VAL A 526 -17.25 2.99 24.34
CA VAL A 526 -18.04 1.75 24.18
C VAL A 526 -19.15 1.75 25.22
N GLU A 527 -20.40 1.86 24.77
CA GLU A 527 -21.56 1.89 25.64
C GLU A 527 -22.16 0.48 25.82
N GLU A 528 -23.08 0.06 24.97
CA GLU A 528 -23.80 -1.22 25.07
C GLU A 528 -23.37 -2.24 24.01
N GLN A 529 -22.15 -2.15 23.52
CA GLN A 529 -21.65 -3.02 22.46
C GLN A 529 -20.94 -4.24 23.03
N GLN A 530 -21.00 -5.36 22.30
CA GLN A 530 -20.18 -6.53 22.61
C GLN A 530 -18.70 -6.15 22.46
N VAL A 531 -17.86 -6.56 23.40
CA VAL A 531 -16.42 -6.39 23.37
C VAL A 531 -15.75 -7.76 23.39
N TYR A 532 -15.10 -8.16 22.33
CA TYR A 532 -14.36 -9.42 22.22
C TYR A 532 -13.09 -9.42 23.07
N ALA A 533 -12.32 -8.36 23.02
CA ALA A 533 -11.09 -8.14 23.78
C ALA A 533 -10.72 -6.66 23.76
N THR A 534 -9.78 -6.28 24.61
CA THR A 534 -9.23 -4.92 24.66
C THR A 534 -7.74 -4.95 24.38
N ILE A 535 -7.26 -4.09 23.47
CA ILE A 535 -5.84 -3.83 23.23
C ILE A 535 -5.37 -2.83 24.29
N ASN A 536 -4.55 -3.30 25.24
CA ASN A 536 -4.09 -2.50 26.37
C ASN A 536 -2.74 -1.82 26.10
N GLY A 537 -1.89 -2.45 25.29
CA GLY A 537 -0.58 -1.91 24.98
C GLY A 537 0.00 -2.51 23.73
N ILE A 538 0.66 -1.67 22.93
CA ILE A 538 1.41 -2.06 21.76
C ILE A 538 2.75 -1.33 21.78
N SER A 539 3.82 -2.02 21.43
CA SER A 539 5.15 -1.43 21.32
C SER A 539 5.96 -2.11 20.23
N PHE A 540 6.91 -1.35 19.70
CA PHE A 540 7.85 -1.80 18.69
C PHE A 540 9.28 -1.61 19.17
N ALA A 541 10.19 -2.48 18.71
CA ALA A 541 11.63 -2.32 18.87
C ALA A 541 12.35 -2.88 17.64
N SER A 542 13.49 -2.31 17.31
CA SER A 542 14.39 -2.83 16.27
C SER A 542 15.67 -3.32 16.92
N GLY A 543 16.28 -4.37 16.37
CA GLY A 543 17.58 -4.87 16.80
C GLY A 543 18.68 -4.00 16.21
N THR A 544 19.64 -3.59 17.04
CA THR A 544 20.88 -2.96 16.62
C THR A 544 22.06 -3.71 17.23
N ASP A 545 22.22 -4.97 16.92
CA ASP A 545 23.50 -5.62 17.15
C ASP A 545 24.45 -5.23 16.02
N GLN A 546 25.70 -4.91 16.38
CA GLN A 546 26.71 -4.30 15.49
C GLN A 546 27.10 -5.16 14.25
N HIS A 547 26.44 -6.28 14.05
CA HIS A 547 26.56 -7.11 12.85
C HIS A 547 25.26 -7.05 12.07
N VAL A 548 25.34 -6.45 10.91
CA VAL A 548 24.24 -6.35 9.91
C VAL A 548 23.75 -7.74 9.53
N THR A 549 22.83 -8.25 10.32
CA THR A 549 22.02 -9.44 9.94
C THR A 549 20.58 -8.97 9.88
N SER A 550 19.94 -9.18 8.75
CA SER A 550 18.56 -8.80 8.44
C SER A 550 17.50 -9.60 9.23
N ASN A 551 17.70 -9.78 10.55
CA ASN A 551 16.81 -10.63 11.34
C ASN A 551 16.52 -10.03 12.72
N ALA A 552 15.27 -10.18 13.16
CA ALA A 552 14.84 -9.82 14.51
C ALA A 552 15.69 -10.52 15.59
N THR A 553 16.04 -9.77 16.63
CA THR A 553 16.89 -10.27 17.71
C THR A 553 16.10 -10.52 18.99
N ALA A 554 16.56 -11.45 19.82
CA ALA A 554 15.95 -11.72 21.12
C ALA A 554 15.93 -10.49 22.05
N SER A 555 16.92 -9.59 21.92
CA SER A 555 16.95 -8.33 22.67
C SER A 555 15.87 -7.35 22.25
N ALA A 556 15.60 -7.27 20.94
CA ALA A 556 14.51 -6.43 20.40
C ALA A 556 13.13 -6.97 20.83
N ILE A 557 12.92 -8.29 20.80
CA ILE A 557 11.70 -8.93 21.33
C ILE A 557 11.50 -8.56 22.80
N LYS A 558 12.53 -8.71 23.63
CA LYS A 558 12.46 -8.38 25.07
C LYS A 558 12.16 -6.91 25.29
N LYS A 559 12.78 -6.02 24.51
CA LYS A 559 12.53 -4.57 24.60
C LYS A 559 11.10 -4.22 24.22
N ALA A 560 10.58 -4.73 23.10
CA ALA A 560 9.20 -4.52 22.68
C ALA A 560 8.22 -5.05 23.73
N ALA A 561 8.45 -6.26 24.25
CA ALA A 561 7.60 -6.88 25.26
C ALA A 561 7.55 -6.07 26.56
N ASN A 562 8.70 -5.69 27.11
CA ASN A 562 8.76 -4.92 28.34
C ASN A 562 8.05 -3.56 28.20
N ASN A 563 8.23 -2.90 27.07
CA ASN A 563 7.53 -1.64 26.79
C ASN A 563 6.01 -1.85 26.67
N ALA A 564 5.57 -2.89 25.96
CA ALA A 564 4.13 -3.18 25.82
C ALA A 564 3.46 -3.52 27.16
N LEU A 565 4.15 -4.28 28.02
CA LEU A 565 3.70 -4.58 29.39
C LEU A 565 3.62 -3.31 30.24
N ALA A 566 4.61 -2.44 30.16
CA ALA A 566 4.62 -1.15 30.86
C ALA A 566 3.47 -0.24 30.38
N ILE A 567 3.23 -0.17 29.08
CA ILE A 567 2.11 0.59 28.50
C ILE A 567 0.77 0.03 28.99
N ALA A 568 0.64 -1.30 29.01
CA ALA A 568 -0.58 -1.99 29.48
C ALA A 568 -0.75 -1.92 31.01
N GLY A 569 0.27 -1.51 31.76
CA GLY A 569 0.26 -1.48 33.22
C GLY A 569 0.17 -2.86 33.87
N VAL A 570 0.72 -3.89 33.22
CA VAL A 570 0.64 -5.29 33.69
C VAL A 570 2.03 -5.93 33.76
N ASN A 571 2.18 -6.93 34.62
CA ASN A 571 3.41 -7.70 34.78
C ASN A 571 3.37 -8.95 33.90
N ALA A 572 4.54 -9.51 33.57
CA ALA A 572 4.68 -10.74 32.79
C ALA A 572 3.97 -11.94 33.46
N GLU A 573 3.93 -11.98 34.80
CA GLU A 573 3.23 -13.02 35.58
C GLU A 573 1.72 -13.02 35.34
N SER A 574 1.14 -11.86 35.04
CA SER A 574 -0.30 -11.70 34.75
C SER A 574 -0.70 -12.28 33.38
N ILE A 575 0.26 -12.49 32.50
CA ILE A 575 0.01 -13.09 31.16
C ILE A 575 -0.41 -14.55 31.35
N THR A 576 -1.50 -14.94 30.72
CA THR A 576 -2.04 -16.32 30.79
C THR A 576 -1.46 -17.22 29.70
N CYS A 577 -1.21 -16.69 28.52
CA CYS A 577 -0.55 -17.40 27.41
C CYS A 577 0.08 -16.40 26.44
N VAL A 578 0.98 -16.93 25.60
CA VAL A 578 1.70 -16.14 24.59
C VAL A 578 1.38 -16.70 23.20
N GLU A 579 0.98 -15.83 22.32
CA GLU A 579 0.84 -16.09 20.89
C GLU A 579 2.14 -15.66 20.20
N ALA A 580 3.00 -16.62 19.87
CA ALA A 580 4.27 -16.38 19.21
C ALA A 580 4.08 -16.07 17.73
N HIS A 581 5.04 -15.37 17.13
CA HIS A 581 5.09 -15.22 15.69
C HIS A 581 5.22 -16.58 15.00
N GLY A 582 6.22 -17.39 15.40
CA GLY A 582 6.34 -18.78 14.97
C GLY A 582 6.34 -18.96 13.46
N SER A 583 7.15 -18.20 12.73
CA SER A 583 7.12 -18.13 11.27
C SER A 583 7.54 -19.42 10.56
N GLY A 584 8.36 -20.24 11.21
CA GLY A 584 9.09 -21.35 10.58
C GLY A 584 10.37 -20.91 9.88
N PHE A 585 10.80 -19.65 10.04
CA PHE A 585 12.11 -19.18 9.62
C PHE A 585 13.11 -19.35 10.78
N LEU A 586 14.24 -20.02 10.48
CA LEU A 586 15.21 -20.47 11.48
C LEU A 586 15.65 -19.36 12.46
N HIS A 587 16.02 -18.20 11.92
CA HIS A 587 16.54 -17.10 12.74
C HIS A 587 15.45 -16.44 13.62
N GLU A 588 14.26 -16.28 13.09
CA GLU A 588 13.13 -15.72 13.83
C GLU A 588 12.70 -16.66 14.96
N ASN A 589 12.54 -17.94 14.67
CA ASN A 589 12.19 -18.93 15.68
C ASN A 589 13.27 -19.04 16.76
N ALA A 590 14.56 -18.99 16.41
CA ALA A 590 15.65 -18.98 17.39
C ALA A 590 15.61 -17.75 18.30
N ALA A 591 15.30 -16.58 17.76
CA ALA A 591 15.14 -15.35 18.56
C ALA A 591 13.97 -15.46 19.53
N GLU A 592 12.81 -15.98 19.10
CA GLU A 592 11.66 -16.23 19.97
C GLU A 592 11.95 -17.30 21.02
N GLN A 593 12.61 -18.38 20.65
CA GLN A 593 13.00 -19.45 21.57
C GLN A 593 13.90 -18.94 22.71
N GLN A 594 14.78 -17.99 22.41
CA GLN A 594 15.62 -17.36 23.41
C GLN A 594 14.88 -16.31 24.25
N ALA A 595 13.92 -15.58 23.68
CA ALA A 595 13.28 -14.45 24.33
C ALA A 595 12.02 -14.81 25.11
N LEU A 596 11.05 -15.49 24.48
CA LEU A 596 9.71 -15.69 25.06
C LEU A 596 9.68 -16.58 26.31
N PRO A 597 10.37 -17.73 26.38
CA PRO A 597 10.41 -18.52 27.60
C PRO A 597 11.10 -17.79 28.78
N ALA A 598 12.07 -16.92 28.46
CA ALA A 598 12.76 -16.14 29.49
C ALA A 598 11.88 -14.98 30.05
N LEU A 599 11.00 -14.40 29.20
CA LEU A 599 10.07 -13.34 29.59
C LEU A 599 8.83 -13.91 30.32
N TYR A 600 8.32 -15.03 29.83
CA TYR A 600 7.04 -15.61 30.24
C TYR A 600 7.22 -17.05 30.75
N SER A 601 8.08 -17.17 31.77
CA SER A 601 8.44 -18.47 32.34
C SER A 601 7.22 -19.30 32.74
N GLY A 602 7.13 -20.55 32.27
CA GLY A 602 6.05 -21.48 32.57
C GLY A 602 4.71 -21.16 31.91
N LYS A 603 4.62 -20.15 31.02
CA LYS A 603 3.38 -19.85 30.30
C LYS A 603 3.29 -20.66 29.01
N PRO A 604 2.07 -21.10 28.61
CA PRO A 604 1.87 -21.73 27.31
C PRO A 604 2.23 -20.79 26.17
N ILE A 605 2.98 -21.29 25.20
CA ILE A 605 3.32 -20.56 23.97
C ILE A 605 2.66 -21.31 22.81
N SER A 606 1.91 -20.59 21.99
CA SER A 606 1.26 -21.12 20.79
C SER A 606 1.46 -20.18 19.60
N SER A 607 1.16 -20.66 18.40
CA SER A 607 1.06 -19.79 17.20
C SER A 607 -0.10 -20.23 16.33
N VAL A 608 -0.86 -19.25 15.85
CA VAL A 608 -1.95 -19.45 14.89
C VAL A 608 -1.48 -20.11 13.60
N LYS A 609 -0.18 -19.99 13.28
CA LYS A 609 0.39 -20.60 12.08
C LYS A 609 0.41 -22.13 12.12
N SER A 610 0.29 -22.73 13.31
CA SER A 610 0.03 -24.16 13.44
C SER A 610 -1.33 -24.59 12.91
N ASN A 611 -2.30 -23.68 12.93
CA ASN A 611 -3.67 -23.94 12.50
C ASN A 611 -3.91 -23.54 11.04
N VAL A 612 -3.40 -22.37 10.62
CA VAL A 612 -3.78 -21.72 9.34
C VAL A 612 -2.59 -21.40 8.44
N GLY A 613 -1.37 -21.83 8.80
CA GLY A 613 -0.16 -21.51 8.03
C GLY A 613 0.30 -20.07 8.18
N HIS A 614 1.31 -19.70 7.45
CA HIS A 614 1.90 -18.36 7.48
C HIS A 614 1.18 -17.43 6.50
N LEU A 615 0.43 -16.47 7.02
CA LEU A 615 -0.33 -15.51 6.25
C LEU A 615 0.45 -14.20 6.00
N PHE A 616 1.75 -14.16 6.24
CA PHE A 616 2.60 -12.99 6.03
C PHE A 616 1.94 -11.67 6.51
N ASN A 617 1.55 -10.77 5.60
CA ASN A 617 0.92 -9.50 5.97
C ASN A 617 -0.37 -9.65 6.79
N ALA A 618 -1.09 -10.77 6.65
CA ALA A 618 -2.30 -11.07 7.43
C ALA A 618 -2.03 -11.90 8.70
N SER A 619 -0.76 -12.22 9.02
CA SER A 619 -0.44 -13.01 10.22
C SER A 619 -0.88 -12.31 11.51
N GLY A 620 -0.67 -11.01 11.61
CA GLY A 620 -1.04 -10.24 12.79
C GLY A 620 -2.53 -10.24 13.06
N VAL A 621 -3.39 -10.14 12.03
CA VAL A 621 -4.85 -10.18 12.23
C VAL A 621 -5.32 -11.57 12.66
N ALA A 622 -4.70 -12.64 12.15
CA ALA A 622 -5.04 -14.01 12.56
C ALA A 622 -4.68 -14.24 14.05
N SER A 623 -3.51 -13.77 14.50
CA SER A 623 -3.10 -13.85 15.91
C SER A 623 -4.03 -13.06 16.83
N ILE A 624 -4.42 -11.84 16.41
CA ILE A 624 -5.36 -10.99 17.19
C ILE A 624 -6.75 -11.64 17.29
N VAL A 625 -7.30 -12.12 16.17
CA VAL A 625 -8.61 -12.80 16.14
C VAL A 625 -8.60 -14.05 17.02
N LYS A 626 -7.55 -14.89 16.93
CA LYS A 626 -7.41 -16.07 17.79
C LYS A 626 -7.38 -15.69 19.27
N ALA A 627 -6.54 -14.73 19.63
CA ALA A 627 -6.43 -14.26 21.02
C ALA A 627 -7.73 -13.65 21.54
N ALA A 628 -8.42 -12.85 20.72
CA ALA A 628 -9.71 -12.24 21.07
C ALA A 628 -10.79 -13.31 21.31
N LEU A 629 -10.91 -14.30 20.43
CA LEU A 629 -11.85 -15.42 20.60
C LEU A 629 -11.54 -16.28 21.84
N MET A 630 -10.25 -16.48 22.16
CA MET A 630 -9.85 -17.18 23.39
C MET A 630 -10.18 -16.39 24.65
N LEU A 631 -10.11 -15.07 24.61
CA LEU A 631 -10.43 -14.16 25.73
C LEU A 631 -11.94 -14.01 25.92
N ASP A 632 -12.71 -13.95 24.85
CA ASP A 632 -14.17 -13.87 24.87
C ASP A 632 -14.80 -15.14 25.48
N ALA A 633 -14.22 -16.31 25.23
CA ALA A 633 -14.66 -17.58 25.79
C ALA A 633 -14.45 -17.70 27.32
N LYS A 634 -13.56 -16.90 27.92
CA LYS A 634 -13.19 -16.98 29.35
C LYS A 634 -13.91 -15.92 30.17
N SER A 635 -15.11 -16.25 30.66
CA SER A 635 -15.83 -15.42 31.65
C SER A 635 -15.22 -15.61 33.05
N ASN A 636 -14.21 -14.88 33.42
CA ASN A 636 -13.59 -14.92 34.75
C ASN A 636 -13.77 -13.60 35.48
N ALA A 637 -13.89 -13.65 36.82
CA ALA A 637 -14.00 -12.49 37.71
C ALA A 637 -12.73 -11.60 37.73
N LYS A 638 -11.61 -12.08 37.14
CA LYS A 638 -10.35 -11.33 36.96
C LYS A 638 -10.02 -11.25 35.47
N PRO A 639 -9.48 -10.12 34.99
CA PRO A 639 -9.08 -10.00 33.61
C PRO A 639 -7.96 -11.03 33.28
N SER A 640 -8.13 -11.71 32.15
CA SER A 640 -7.12 -12.57 31.56
C SER A 640 -6.35 -11.79 30.52
N TYR A 641 -5.04 -11.99 30.42
CA TYR A 641 -4.17 -11.29 29.47
C TYR A 641 -3.47 -12.27 28.53
N VAL A 642 -3.41 -11.91 27.25
CA VAL A 642 -2.66 -12.62 26.22
C VAL A 642 -1.62 -11.68 25.64
N ALA A 643 -0.37 -12.16 25.57
CA ALA A 643 0.71 -11.46 24.89
C ALA A 643 0.83 -12.00 23.46
N ILE A 644 0.95 -11.12 22.47
CA ILE A 644 1.16 -11.48 21.07
C ILE A 644 2.49 -10.91 20.61
N ASN A 645 3.34 -11.75 20.02
CA ASN A 645 4.62 -11.34 19.44
C ASN A 645 4.52 -11.33 17.92
N GLY A 646 5.01 -10.28 17.30
CA GLY A 646 5.11 -10.10 15.85
C GLY A 646 6.56 -9.80 15.45
N LEU A 647 7.01 -10.42 14.39
CA LEU A 647 8.34 -10.17 13.81
C LEU A 647 8.16 -9.75 12.36
N GLY A 648 8.93 -8.75 11.92
CA GLY A 648 8.99 -8.32 10.54
C GLY A 648 10.38 -8.49 9.98
N ARG A 649 10.51 -8.75 8.71
CA ARG A 649 11.79 -8.89 8.02
C ARG A 649 12.59 -7.59 7.93
N ASP A 650 11.99 -6.47 8.28
CA ASP A 650 12.62 -5.18 8.50
C ASP A 650 13.34 -5.06 9.86
N GLU A 651 13.59 -6.20 10.55
CA GLU A 651 14.16 -6.31 11.90
C GLU A 651 13.29 -5.70 13.01
N SER A 652 12.10 -5.25 12.68
CA SER A 652 11.17 -4.75 13.68
C SER A 652 10.49 -5.88 14.44
N CYS A 653 10.40 -5.75 15.75
CA CYS A 653 9.62 -6.59 16.63
C CYS A 653 8.41 -5.80 17.11
N ALA A 654 7.23 -6.35 16.99
CA ALA A 654 6.00 -5.83 17.57
C ALA A 654 5.62 -6.69 18.78
N HIS A 655 5.11 -6.08 19.83
CA HIS A 655 4.53 -6.80 20.95
C HIS A 655 3.24 -6.13 21.40
N LEU A 656 2.20 -6.93 21.57
CA LEU A 656 0.84 -6.47 21.85
C LEU A 656 0.29 -7.21 23.07
N ILE A 657 -0.42 -6.49 23.96
CA ILE A 657 -1.09 -7.04 25.14
C ILE A 657 -2.59 -6.88 24.96
N LEU A 658 -3.31 -8.00 24.95
CA LEU A 658 -4.77 -8.03 24.96
C LEU A 658 -5.28 -8.47 26.33
N SER A 659 -6.45 -7.94 26.72
CA SER A 659 -7.19 -8.44 27.89
C SER A 659 -8.60 -8.87 27.55
N SER A 660 -9.17 -9.75 28.37
CA SER A 660 -10.60 -10.03 28.35
C SER A 660 -11.39 -8.79 28.75
N SER A 661 -12.55 -8.59 28.11
CA SER A 661 -13.47 -7.52 28.50
C SER A 661 -14.11 -7.83 29.85
N GLN A 662 -14.24 -6.83 30.74
CA GLN A 662 -15.03 -6.90 31.94
C GLN A 662 -16.53 -6.62 31.68
N GLN A 663 -16.89 -6.07 30.57
CA GLN A 663 -18.25 -5.75 30.15
C GLN A 663 -18.78 -6.83 29.21
N ARG A 664 -19.39 -7.86 29.74
CA ARG A 664 -20.23 -8.76 28.96
C ARG A 664 -21.62 -8.17 28.89
N HIS A 665 -22.00 -7.62 27.77
CA HIS A 665 -23.41 -7.45 27.46
C HIS A 665 -23.94 -8.74 26.83
N GLN A 666 -25.07 -9.22 27.37
CA GLN A 666 -25.83 -10.31 26.75
C GLN A 666 -26.08 -9.93 25.30
N THR A 667 -25.85 -10.89 24.41
CA THR A 667 -26.15 -10.77 22.98
C THR A 667 -27.49 -10.08 22.79
N ALA A 668 -27.46 -8.81 22.46
CA ALA A 668 -28.62 -8.14 21.89
C ALA A 668 -29.00 -8.96 20.63
N ALA A 669 -30.26 -9.42 20.61
CA ALA A 669 -30.78 -10.12 19.44
C ALA A 669 -30.45 -9.30 18.20
N ALA A 670 -29.77 -9.93 17.25
CA ALA A 670 -29.36 -9.28 16.02
C ALA A 670 -30.52 -8.46 15.46
N PRO A 671 -30.34 -7.19 15.14
CA PRO A 671 -31.42 -6.36 14.62
C PRO A 671 -32.02 -7.09 13.43
N ILE A 672 -33.35 -7.19 13.38
CA ILE A 672 -34.08 -7.80 12.27
C ILE A 672 -33.81 -6.93 11.03
N VAL A 673 -32.70 -7.19 10.38
CA VAL A 673 -32.38 -6.58 9.07
C VAL A 673 -33.39 -7.15 8.10
N LYS A 674 -34.25 -6.29 7.54
CA LYS A 674 -35.13 -6.66 6.41
C LYS A 674 -34.23 -7.36 5.39
N LYS A 675 -34.44 -8.66 5.17
CA LYS A 675 -33.67 -9.47 4.21
C LYS A 675 -33.79 -8.83 2.83
N ARG A 676 -32.73 -8.17 2.43
CA ARG A 676 -32.54 -7.63 1.10
C ARG A 676 -32.29 -8.83 0.17
N PRO A 677 -32.76 -8.83 -1.08
CA PRO A 677 -32.38 -9.86 -2.03
C PRO A 677 -30.87 -9.93 -2.14
N GLN A 678 -30.29 -11.08 -1.86
CA GLN A 678 -28.87 -11.34 -2.04
C GLN A 678 -28.70 -12.13 -3.32
N LEU A 679 -27.82 -11.66 -4.20
CA LEU A 679 -27.37 -12.41 -5.36
C LEU A 679 -25.96 -12.91 -5.05
N ILE A 680 -25.89 -14.18 -4.69
CA ILE A 680 -24.62 -14.80 -4.29
C ILE A 680 -23.86 -15.21 -5.55
N LYS A 681 -22.60 -14.83 -5.61
CA LYS A 681 -21.61 -15.28 -6.61
C LYS A 681 -20.47 -15.97 -5.90
N THR A 682 -20.15 -17.19 -6.32
CA THR A 682 -18.98 -17.91 -5.83
C THR A 682 -17.74 -17.46 -6.60
N ILE A 683 -16.72 -17.04 -5.92
CA ILE A 683 -15.41 -16.68 -6.47
C ILE A 683 -14.48 -17.86 -6.27
N ASN A 684 -13.93 -18.39 -7.37
CA ASN A 684 -12.95 -19.47 -7.34
C ASN A 684 -11.55 -18.91 -7.52
N LEU A 685 -10.60 -19.38 -6.72
CA LEU A 685 -9.19 -19.07 -6.83
C LEU A 685 -8.50 -20.11 -7.71
N GLY A 686 -8.56 -19.94 -9.00
CA GLY A 686 -7.92 -20.82 -9.97
C GLY A 686 -8.23 -20.33 -11.38
N GLY A 687 -7.36 -20.64 -12.32
CA GLY A 687 -7.53 -20.25 -13.73
C GLY A 687 -7.91 -21.45 -14.58
N ASN A 688 -8.39 -21.18 -15.79
CA ASN A 688 -8.62 -22.21 -16.79
C ASN A 688 -7.29 -22.76 -17.29
N SER A 689 -7.19 -24.09 -17.47
CA SER A 689 -6.05 -24.69 -18.15
C SER A 689 -6.01 -24.27 -19.61
N ILE A 690 -4.86 -24.37 -20.27
CA ILE A 690 -4.73 -24.13 -21.72
C ILE A 690 -5.71 -25.01 -22.50
N THR A 691 -5.94 -26.24 -22.04
CA THR A 691 -6.88 -27.18 -22.65
C THR A 691 -8.32 -26.66 -22.59
N ASP A 692 -8.73 -26.12 -21.46
CA ASP A 692 -10.09 -25.57 -21.28
C ASP A 692 -10.32 -24.33 -22.13
N LEU A 693 -9.33 -23.46 -22.24
CA LEU A 693 -9.37 -22.28 -23.12
C LEU A 693 -9.51 -22.66 -24.59
N ILE A 694 -8.83 -23.72 -25.02
CA ILE A 694 -8.95 -24.27 -26.38
C ILE A 694 -10.36 -24.79 -26.62
N ILE A 695 -10.94 -25.51 -25.67
CA ILE A 695 -12.29 -26.06 -25.75
C ILE A 695 -13.35 -24.95 -25.76
N GLN A 696 -13.24 -23.98 -24.89
CA GLN A 696 -14.22 -22.88 -24.76
C GLN A 696 -14.30 -22.00 -26.02
N LYS A 697 -13.15 -21.77 -26.70
CA LYS A 697 -13.13 -20.91 -27.90
C LYS A 697 -13.64 -21.60 -29.18
N GLY A 698 -14.03 -22.88 -29.13
CA GLY A 698 -14.65 -23.59 -30.26
C GLY A 698 -13.76 -23.78 -31.50
N GLN A 699 -12.46 -23.50 -31.40
CA GLN A 699 -11.49 -23.53 -32.50
C GLN A 699 -10.74 -24.87 -32.62
N ILE A 700 -11.40 -25.99 -32.26
CA ILE A 700 -10.74 -27.29 -32.17
C ILE A 700 -10.27 -27.78 -33.55
N ALA A 701 -10.97 -27.48 -34.63
CA ALA A 701 -10.63 -27.95 -35.98
C ALA A 701 -9.41 -27.24 -36.57
N GLU A 702 -9.31 -25.93 -36.42
CA GLU A 702 -8.19 -25.14 -36.92
C GLU A 702 -6.91 -25.32 -36.07
N LEU A 703 -7.05 -25.53 -34.77
CA LEU A 703 -5.94 -25.82 -33.88
C LEU A 703 -5.40 -27.24 -34.00
N THR A 704 -6.10 -28.16 -34.66
CA THR A 704 -5.59 -29.53 -34.89
C THR A 704 -4.33 -29.51 -35.75
N ASP A 705 -4.23 -28.60 -36.70
CA ASP A 705 -3.05 -28.44 -37.56
C ASP A 705 -1.89 -27.77 -36.79
N ILE A 706 -2.19 -26.83 -35.93
CA ILE A 706 -1.21 -26.24 -34.98
C ILE A 706 -0.75 -27.31 -33.99
N LYS A 707 -1.66 -28.14 -33.46
CA LYS A 707 -1.30 -29.25 -32.58
C LYS A 707 -0.47 -30.31 -33.29
N LYS A 708 -0.67 -30.57 -34.59
CA LYS A 708 0.18 -31.46 -35.38
C LYS A 708 1.57 -30.87 -35.63
N ALA A 709 1.64 -29.55 -35.90
CA ALA A 709 2.91 -28.83 -36.05
C ALA A 709 3.73 -28.82 -34.75
N PHE A 710 3.05 -28.83 -33.60
CA PHE A 710 3.65 -28.87 -32.27
C PHE A 710 3.47 -30.22 -31.58
N SER A 711 3.30 -31.32 -32.38
CA SER A 711 3.01 -32.65 -31.81
C SER A 711 4.07 -33.08 -30.79
N SER A 712 3.59 -33.16 -29.61
CA SER A 712 4.00 -33.93 -28.42
C SER A 712 5.33 -33.69 -27.76
N GLN A 713 6.32 -33.14 -28.37
CA GLN A 713 7.65 -32.94 -27.72
C GLN A 713 8.30 -31.59 -27.91
N THR A 714 7.97 -30.86 -28.95
CA THR A 714 8.74 -29.69 -29.40
C THR A 714 8.47 -28.43 -28.57
N LEU A 715 7.26 -28.13 -28.18
CA LEU A 715 6.95 -26.94 -27.36
C LEU A 715 7.45 -27.02 -25.92
N VAL A 716 7.55 -28.23 -25.38
CA VAL A 716 8.09 -28.48 -24.03
C VAL A 716 9.62 -28.38 -24.03
N GLU A 717 10.28 -28.61 -25.17
CA GLU A 717 11.75 -28.50 -25.32
C GLU A 717 12.19 -27.07 -25.67
N VAL A 718 11.29 -26.24 -26.18
CA VAL A 718 11.55 -24.84 -26.56
C VAL A 718 11.67 -23.90 -25.37
N SER A 719 11.13 -24.24 -24.22
CA SER A 719 11.53 -23.55 -23.01
C SER A 719 12.97 -23.96 -22.69
N HIS A 720 13.95 -23.32 -23.37
CA HIS A 720 15.28 -23.29 -22.78
C HIS A 720 15.09 -22.79 -21.36
N PRO A 721 15.46 -23.58 -20.35
CA PRO A 721 15.58 -23.01 -19.03
C PRO A 721 16.49 -21.80 -19.24
N ILE A 722 16.00 -20.62 -18.91
CA ILE A 722 16.91 -19.50 -18.63
C ILE A 722 17.82 -20.09 -17.56
N THR A 723 18.99 -20.55 -18.01
CA THR A 723 19.95 -21.19 -17.11
C THR A 723 20.43 -20.02 -16.28
N LEU A 724 19.86 -19.83 -15.08
CA LEU A 724 20.36 -18.92 -14.03
C LEU A 724 21.85 -19.18 -13.72
N LYS A 725 22.48 -20.16 -14.38
CA LYS A 725 23.93 -20.42 -14.35
C LYS A 725 24.78 -19.24 -14.82
N ASN A 726 24.24 -18.29 -15.60
CA ASN A 726 24.97 -17.11 -16.03
C ASN A 726 24.80 -15.89 -15.14
N ILE A 727 23.95 -15.97 -14.13
CA ILE A 727 23.88 -15.00 -13.04
C ILE A 727 24.49 -15.65 -11.79
N GLN A 728 25.74 -16.09 -11.89
CA GLN A 728 26.56 -16.13 -10.70
C GLN A 728 26.87 -14.66 -10.36
N PRO A 729 26.55 -14.18 -9.16
CA PRO A 729 27.15 -12.94 -8.69
C PRO A 729 28.65 -13.18 -8.80
N LYS A 730 29.35 -12.36 -9.61
CA LYS A 730 30.81 -12.29 -9.51
C LYS A 730 31.08 -12.13 -8.03
N ALA A 731 31.70 -13.10 -7.42
CA ALA A 731 32.20 -12.97 -6.07
C ALA A 731 32.95 -11.64 -6.04
N VAL A 732 32.43 -10.69 -5.32
CA VAL A 732 33.16 -9.48 -4.99
C VAL A 732 34.37 -9.99 -4.24
N ALA A 733 35.52 -9.93 -4.86
CA ALA A 733 36.75 -10.29 -4.20
C ALA A 733 36.79 -9.45 -2.94
N GLN A 734 36.77 -10.13 -1.79
CA GLN A 734 37.03 -9.48 -0.50
C GLN A 734 38.46 -8.96 -0.56
N HIS A 735 38.62 -7.73 -1.01
CA HIS A 735 39.83 -6.98 -0.73
C HIS A 735 39.71 -6.56 0.74
N ASN A 736 40.40 -7.28 1.61
CA ASN A 736 40.75 -6.83 2.93
C ASN A 736 41.61 -5.55 2.78
N VAL A 737 40.95 -4.40 2.85
CA VAL A 737 41.61 -3.11 3.01
C VAL A 737 41.55 -2.79 4.52
N PRO A 738 42.68 -2.63 5.18
CA PRO A 738 42.69 -2.26 6.61
C PRO A 738 42.07 -0.87 6.79
N LEU A 739 41.18 -0.73 7.75
CA LEU A 739 40.37 0.44 8.05
C LEU A 739 41.16 1.67 8.59
N SER A 740 42.47 1.66 8.50
CA SER A 740 43.29 2.76 9.11
C SER A 740 43.67 3.91 8.17
N ASN A 741 43.40 3.84 6.86
CA ASN A 741 43.88 4.87 5.91
C ASN A 741 42.81 5.69 5.21
N THR A 742 41.52 5.49 5.49
CA THR A 742 40.44 6.21 4.78
C THR A 742 40.13 7.60 5.33
N THR A 743 40.51 7.89 6.56
CA THR A 743 40.26 9.20 7.16
C THR A 743 41.24 10.29 6.71
N ALA A 744 42.42 9.92 6.25
CA ALA A 744 43.42 10.87 5.79
C ALA A 744 43.21 11.36 4.33
N VAL A 745 42.57 10.53 3.50
CA VAL A 745 42.37 10.87 2.07
C VAL A 745 41.19 11.82 1.88
N ILE A 746 40.15 11.71 2.71
CA ILE A 746 38.98 12.60 2.63
C ILE A 746 39.32 14.01 3.12
N GLY A 747 40.21 14.15 4.08
CA GLY A 747 40.69 15.46 4.59
C GLY A 747 41.55 16.22 3.58
N ALA A 748 42.34 15.54 2.75
CA ALA A 748 43.19 16.16 1.75
C ALA A 748 42.49 16.64 0.49
N GLN A 749 41.41 15.94 0.06
CA GLN A 749 40.61 16.37 -1.11
C GLN A 749 39.72 17.59 -0.81
N VAL A 750 39.24 17.75 0.42
CA VAL A 750 38.41 18.91 0.80
C VAL A 750 39.27 20.19 0.95
N LYS A 751 40.54 20.06 1.32
CA LYS A 751 41.45 21.24 1.41
C LYS A 751 41.92 21.74 0.04
N ASN A 752 42.05 20.89 -0.99
CA ASN A 752 42.44 21.29 -2.32
C ASN A 752 41.33 21.97 -3.12
N ASN A 753 40.05 21.69 -2.85
CA ASN A 753 38.94 22.36 -3.54
C ASN A 753 38.60 23.76 -3.01
N GLN A 754 39.10 24.17 -1.83
CA GLN A 754 38.88 25.53 -1.30
C GLN A 754 39.93 26.56 -1.75
N GLN A 755 41.05 26.12 -2.32
CA GLN A 755 42.06 27.04 -2.85
C GLN A 755 41.94 27.34 -4.36
N GLY A 756 41.06 26.65 -5.07
CA GLY A 756 40.85 26.84 -6.51
C GLY A 756 39.76 27.86 -6.90
N LEU A 757 39.09 28.51 -5.97
CA LEU A 757 37.94 29.37 -6.21
C LEU A 757 38.18 30.88 -6.12
N VAL A 758 39.44 31.34 -6.02
CA VAL A 758 39.77 32.76 -6.06
C VAL A 758 40.93 32.98 -7.04
N LYS A 759 40.66 32.94 -8.31
CA LYS A 759 41.37 33.74 -9.39
C LYS A 759 40.78 33.36 -10.75
N GLY A 760 40.18 34.31 -11.43
CA GLY A 760 39.94 34.22 -12.82
C GLY A 760 38.61 34.71 -13.33
N VAL A 761 38.19 35.90 -13.02
CA VAL A 761 37.28 36.65 -13.89
C VAL A 761 38.13 37.37 -14.91
N SER A 762 38.22 36.82 -16.13
CA SER A 762 38.54 37.62 -17.35
C SER A 762 38.28 36.78 -18.59
N SER A 763 37.53 37.41 -19.49
CA SER A 763 37.33 37.13 -20.93
C SER A 763 36.38 36.06 -21.36
N ALA A 764 35.23 36.55 -21.77
CA ALA A 764 34.27 35.91 -22.68
C ALA A 764 34.96 35.41 -23.97
N LYS A 765 34.77 34.14 -24.31
CA LYS A 765 34.74 33.67 -25.69
C LYS A 765 33.86 32.46 -25.88
N THR A 766 32.87 32.68 -26.74
CA THR A 766 32.09 31.73 -27.58
C THR A 766 31.18 30.76 -26.89
N SER A 767 29.92 31.16 -26.83
CA SER A 767 28.72 30.44 -26.48
C SER A 767 28.14 29.47 -27.53
N THR A 768 28.92 28.98 -28.48
CA THR A 768 28.40 28.14 -29.57
C THR A 768 28.53 26.64 -29.35
N ASP A 769 29.43 26.18 -28.47
CA ASP A 769 29.65 24.74 -28.27
C ASP A 769 28.71 24.10 -27.21
N VAL A 770 28.21 24.88 -26.23
CA VAL A 770 27.28 24.38 -25.24
C VAL A 770 25.88 24.20 -25.83
N SER A 771 25.48 25.09 -26.77
CA SER A 771 24.13 25.00 -27.36
C SER A 771 23.97 23.81 -28.33
N THR A 772 25.04 23.39 -29.01
CA THR A 772 25.01 22.23 -29.94
C THR A 772 24.99 20.89 -29.19
N LYS A 773 25.67 20.80 -28.04
CA LYS A 773 25.70 19.59 -27.25
C LYS A 773 24.34 19.38 -26.52
N THR A 774 23.79 20.44 -25.95
CA THR A 774 22.47 20.44 -25.32
C THR A 774 21.37 20.18 -26.35
N SER A 775 21.45 20.76 -27.55
CA SER A 775 20.47 20.49 -28.62
C SER A 775 20.54 19.06 -29.13
N LYS A 776 21.72 18.44 -29.15
CA LYS A 776 21.91 17.05 -29.57
C LYS A 776 21.41 16.06 -28.51
N GLU A 777 21.60 16.38 -27.24
CA GLU A 777 21.06 15.60 -26.11
C GLU A 777 19.54 15.72 -26.02
N ILE A 778 18.98 16.90 -26.24
CA ILE A 778 17.52 17.12 -26.32
C ILE A 778 16.92 16.39 -27.52
N TYR A 779 17.63 16.39 -28.70
CA TYR A 779 17.17 15.65 -29.87
C TYR A 779 17.26 14.14 -29.69
N GLN A 780 18.26 13.61 -28.99
CA GLN A 780 18.37 12.21 -28.64
C GLN A 780 17.28 11.81 -27.58
N ALA A 781 17.02 12.65 -26.58
CA ALA A 781 15.96 12.46 -25.64
C ALA A 781 14.57 12.48 -26.32
N SER A 782 14.35 13.40 -27.26
CA SER A 782 13.14 13.49 -28.07
C SER A 782 12.97 12.27 -29.00
N ALA A 783 14.03 11.78 -29.63
CA ALA A 783 13.99 10.60 -30.48
C ALA A 783 13.73 9.31 -29.67
N THR A 784 14.32 9.21 -28.48
CA THR A 784 14.07 8.11 -27.54
C THR A 784 12.63 8.15 -27.04
N HIS A 785 12.12 9.35 -26.74
CA HIS A 785 10.74 9.55 -26.34
C HIS A 785 9.76 9.22 -27.47
N GLN A 786 10.06 9.59 -28.70
CA GLN A 786 9.25 9.27 -29.88
C GLN A 786 9.26 7.77 -30.19
N ALA A 787 10.41 7.10 -30.06
CA ALA A 787 10.50 5.64 -30.16
C ALA A 787 9.67 4.95 -29.06
N PHE A 788 9.72 5.47 -27.85
CA PHE A 788 8.89 5.00 -26.72
C PHE A 788 7.39 5.18 -27.00
N LEU A 789 6.97 6.33 -27.52
CA LEU A 789 5.56 6.60 -27.87
C LEU A 789 5.08 5.70 -29.02
N THR A 790 5.91 5.44 -30.02
CA THR A 790 5.59 4.52 -31.12
C THR A 790 5.45 3.08 -30.61
N THR A 791 6.37 2.62 -29.75
CA THR A 791 6.30 1.31 -29.10
C THR A 791 5.05 1.21 -28.23
N ARG A 792 4.70 2.28 -27.55
CA ARG A 792 3.48 2.39 -26.73
C ARG A 792 2.20 2.34 -27.59
N GLN A 793 2.13 3.05 -28.71
CA GLN A 793 0.99 2.99 -29.63
C GLN A 793 0.79 1.59 -30.18
N THR A 794 1.88 0.92 -30.53
CA THR A 794 1.86 -0.46 -31.01
C THR A 794 1.39 -1.41 -29.89
N ALA A 795 1.86 -1.25 -28.64
CA ALA A 795 1.41 -2.00 -27.51
C ALA A 795 -0.08 -1.74 -27.17
N GLN A 796 -0.52 -0.49 -27.30
CA GLN A 796 -1.91 -0.09 -27.07
C GLN A 796 -2.86 -0.67 -28.12
N GLN A 797 -2.45 -0.70 -29.39
CA GLN A 797 -3.18 -1.39 -30.46
C GLN A 797 -3.21 -2.91 -30.25
N GLN A 798 -2.15 -3.50 -29.70
CA GLN A 798 -2.09 -4.93 -29.38
C GLN A 798 -2.89 -5.30 -28.12
N ILE A 799 -3.10 -4.37 -27.20
CA ILE A 799 -3.90 -4.57 -25.98
C ILE A 799 -5.39 -4.36 -26.29
N SER A 800 -5.73 -3.47 -27.23
CA SER A 800 -7.11 -3.19 -27.61
C SER A 800 -7.66 -4.13 -28.71
N GLN A 801 -6.82 -4.93 -29.33
CA GLN A 801 -7.18 -6.06 -30.20
C GLN A 801 -7.16 -7.36 -29.40
#